data_bff4ccef229c4b1be1d2594d7d875ffb
#
_entry.id   bff4ccef229c4b1be1d2594d7d875ffb
#
_cell.length_a   1.000
_cell.length_b   1.000
_cell.length_c   1.000
_cell.angle_alpha   90.00
_cell.angle_beta   90.00
_cell.angle_gamma   90.00
#
_symmetry.space_group_name_H-M   'P 1'
#
loop_
_entity.id
_entity.type
_entity.pdbx_description
1 polymer ?
#
loop_
_entity_poly.entity_id
_entity_poly.type
_entity_poly.pdbx_seq_one_letter_code
_entity_poly.pdbx_strand_id
1 'polypeptide(L)'
;MKKTTLFKLSALSLALAGQYAHADVVNHTCTVSSDCYYSTLHSGITTADGKTNTEYYWYLNSTKLGKHNDDLEASVTPQHYQNIPSPDDDIRGSNSLIGIGNSDRDAFSLAEIEYKRKASLYIPSGTTATVANSGYHNANVVSIRNANAKIDSGVRLQAGESEDEKTLLIAIDVSGESNVTTSADVILKSRDSVGIWGSDSSTVTAKNHKIELSPESSGVLARDSARVVLENVNITGSKALQYALETGGSGSSIEFNRGSIDLTNDILTMAASLGTGKIDINHSSLNANYAVISDAYWYEDDDYIASHGVININHSNVTGRELFVAVNTDEDTEPLSRDHSTTVNVESSKISGRVANIRDASDENDDNELDIHIDTKANTNVDLTMKNSQWTVNGDSHLNGLAMANSTTSLQKTGNQFQTLTITDYLIGNGHFDLNTDLANQQSDKIVVKGDDSGNFTLGIKDSGNEPNAANGKVTLVETQTGQAQFSLKDRDYVDAGAYRYRLNKEGTNWVLANRQAESVKDNSVQPTTPAKPVTPAPTEPTQPVVQPKPVTPTPPVVVQPTQPQPIQPSQPASPGLKALSEKTNALVSLRQAQGVLLSQNLQGIHQRLGELKTDKVSNVWVKNNNSRSEAKAQNVAADSRSSGFEIDSHSVQIGADRAINDSLRLGGFVGTSRADVDFNGEYGKGKLRSQAVGLYATFANEQGWYLDNIAKYERLTAKFVDEKRKYNAFSLSSEIGKRFALSNDWSITPQAQLAYHTVNGKADESRLNLFTARAGVRVAKGFALNNGWNLQPYAEVNAIAEKANKAKVRVNQYQFDVAENKGRVQTALGLTAGNSNHRLGLEASITSGSKFKQPLSVLANYRYQW
;
A
#
# COMPACT_ATOMS: atom_id res chain seq x y z
N MET A 1 60.79 -2.82 -11.96
CA MET A 1 62.04 -2.94 -12.74
C MET A 1 62.10 -4.20 -13.63
N LYS A 2 61.01 -4.72 -14.16
CA LYS A 2 61.02 -5.85 -15.11
C LYS A 2 60.10 -5.62 -16.34
N LYS A 3 59.44 -4.47 -16.49
CA LYS A 3 58.55 -4.15 -17.62
C LYS A 3 59.24 -3.50 -18.82
N THR A 4 60.37 -2.90 -18.64
CA THR A 4 61.11 -2.18 -19.70
C THR A 4 61.82 -3.10 -20.68
N THR A 5 62.10 -4.31 -20.27
CA THR A 5 62.85 -5.29 -21.11
C THR A 5 61.92 -6.03 -22.11
N LEU A 6 60.62 -6.14 -21.82
CA LEU A 6 59.66 -6.79 -22.74
C LEU A 6 59.37 -5.92 -23.97
N PHE A 7 59.42 -4.61 -23.79
CA PHE A 7 59.06 -3.64 -24.82
C PHE A 7 60.16 -3.48 -25.92
N LYS A 8 61.44 -3.62 -25.52
CA LYS A 8 62.54 -3.62 -26.49
C LYS A 8 62.55 -4.87 -27.36
N LEU A 9 61.99 -5.98 -26.86
CA LEU A 9 61.87 -7.20 -27.66
C LEU A 9 60.70 -7.12 -28.65
N SER A 10 59.63 -6.36 -28.33
CA SER A 10 58.48 -6.24 -29.24
C SER A 10 58.77 -5.44 -30.49
N ALA A 11 59.55 -4.36 -30.39
CA ALA A 11 59.96 -3.58 -31.56
C ALA A 11 60.94 -4.35 -32.49
N LEU A 12 61.74 -5.25 -31.96
CA LEU A 12 62.60 -6.13 -32.71
C LEU A 12 61.87 -7.32 -33.34
N SER A 13 60.78 -7.80 -32.70
CA SER A 13 59.99 -8.89 -33.25
C SER A 13 59.10 -8.44 -34.38
N LEU A 14 58.64 -7.19 -34.46
CA LEU A 14 57.97 -6.64 -35.64
C LEU A 14 58.83 -6.59 -36.87
N ALA A 15 60.14 -6.33 -36.74
CA ALA A 15 61.12 -6.37 -37.88
C ALA A 15 61.40 -7.80 -38.28
N LEU A 16 61.25 -8.80 -37.45
CA LEU A 16 61.46 -10.23 -37.70
C LEU A 16 60.26 -11.01 -38.13
N ALA A 17 59.06 -10.53 -37.82
CA ALA A 17 57.76 -11.21 -38.10
C ALA A 17 57.47 -11.22 -39.64
N GLY A 18 58.17 -10.43 -40.43
CA GLY A 18 58.01 -10.53 -41.86
C GLY A 18 58.58 -11.80 -42.52
N GLN A 19 59.07 -12.77 -41.75
CA GLN A 19 59.67 -14.00 -42.31
C GLN A 19 59.14 -15.32 -41.82
N TYR A 20 58.17 -15.39 -40.91
CA TYR A 20 57.64 -16.67 -40.41
C TYR A 20 56.11 -16.77 -40.42
N ALA A 21 55.63 -17.63 -41.27
CA ALA A 21 54.22 -17.96 -41.42
C ALA A 21 53.80 -19.06 -40.43
N HIS A 22 53.88 -18.85 -39.17
CA HIS A 22 53.10 -19.58 -38.14
C HIS A 22 53.19 -18.72 -36.88
N ALA A 23 52.15 -17.98 -36.58
CA ALA A 23 52.20 -17.03 -35.48
C ALA A 23 51.27 -17.43 -34.36
N ASP A 24 51.85 -17.62 -33.21
CA ASP A 24 51.18 -17.43 -31.95
C ASP A 24 50.61 -16.00 -31.87
N VAL A 25 49.41 -15.84 -31.24
CA VAL A 25 48.80 -14.54 -31.00
C VAL A 25 49.75 -13.68 -30.15
N VAL A 26 50.43 -12.74 -30.76
CA VAL A 26 51.28 -11.80 -30.03
C VAL A 26 50.44 -10.62 -29.57
N ASN A 27 50.11 -10.59 -28.28
CA ASN A 27 49.48 -9.45 -27.67
C ASN A 27 50.48 -8.29 -27.50
N HIS A 28 50.25 -7.21 -28.23
CA HIS A 28 51.02 -5.97 -28.09
C HIS A 28 50.27 -5.03 -27.18
N THR A 29 50.92 -4.59 -26.09
CA THR A 29 50.39 -3.55 -25.19
C THR A 29 51.20 -2.28 -25.33
N CYS A 30 50.54 -1.20 -25.64
CA CYS A 30 51.12 0.15 -25.57
C CYS A 30 50.66 0.86 -24.31
N THR A 31 51.59 1.55 -23.66
CA THR A 31 51.36 2.41 -22.51
C THR A 31 51.52 3.85 -22.92
N VAL A 32 50.51 4.68 -22.69
CA VAL A 32 50.65 6.13 -22.89
C VAL A 32 51.62 6.70 -21.87
N SER A 33 52.83 6.89 -22.27
CA SER A 33 53.96 7.42 -21.49
C SER A 33 54.97 8.08 -22.40
N SER A 34 55.96 8.76 -21.85
CA SER A 34 57.09 9.34 -22.61
C SER A 34 57.83 8.33 -23.48
N ASP A 35 57.63 7.04 -23.26
CA ASP A 35 58.31 5.99 -23.99
C ASP A 35 57.51 5.41 -25.17
N CYS A 36 56.31 5.90 -25.37
CA CYS A 36 55.48 5.47 -26.47
C CYS A 36 55.65 6.41 -27.65
N TYR A 37 56.19 5.91 -28.72
CA TYR A 37 56.40 6.67 -29.95
C TYR A 37 55.28 6.39 -30.95
N TYR A 38 54.88 7.45 -31.61
CA TYR A 38 54.10 7.40 -32.78
C TYR A 38 54.82 6.60 -33.87
N SER A 39 54.13 5.65 -34.45
CA SER A 39 54.38 5.18 -35.77
C SER A 39 53.04 5.04 -36.49
N THR A 40 52.76 5.90 -37.45
CA THR A 40 51.94 5.46 -38.56
C THR A 40 52.75 4.41 -39.27
N LEU A 41 52.51 3.20 -39.04
CA LEU A 41 52.81 2.20 -39.99
C LEU A 41 51.74 2.29 -41.05
N HIS A 42 51.92 3.20 -42.01
CA HIS A 42 51.52 2.91 -43.37
C HIS A 42 52.39 1.73 -43.85
N SER A 43 52.30 0.62 -43.22
CA SER A 43 52.89 -0.56 -43.79
C SER A 43 51.78 -1.21 -44.60
N GLY A 44 51.56 -0.74 -45.75
CA GLY A 44 51.09 -1.60 -46.77
C GLY A 44 51.95 -2.84 -46.79
N ILE A 45 51.59 -3.87 -46.03
CA ILE A 45 52.20 -5.18 -46.27
C ILE A 45 51.62 -5.62 -47.59
N THR A 46 52.42 -5.43 -48.66
CA THR A 46 52.06 -6.01 -49.93
C THR A 46 52.29 -7.51 -49.85
N THR A 47 51.20 -8.26 -49.84
CA THR A 47 51.26 -9.75 -49.91
C THR A 47 51.83 -10.15 -51.27
N ALA A 48 52.34 -11.37 -51.40
CA ALA A 48 52.94 -11.88 -52.63
C ALA A 48 52.07 -11.81 -53.87
N ASP A 49 50.78 -11.53 -53.71
CA ASP A 49 49.82 -11.32 -54.80
C ASP A 49 49.58 -9.82 -55.13
N GLY A 50 50.38 -8.93 -54.56
CA GLY A 50 50.33 -7.50 -54.88
C GLY A 50 49.19 -6.73 -54.17
N LYS A 51 48.51 -7.31 -53.17
CA LYS A 51 47.47 -6.61 -52.41
C LYS A 51 48.03 -6.03 -51.13
N THR A 52 47.70 -4.76 -50.88
CA THR A 52 48.14 -4.03 -49.69
C THR A 52 47.06 -4.16 -48.63
N ASN A 53 47.36 -4.74 -47.49
CA ASN A 53 46.43 -4.98 -46.44
C ASN A 53 46.92 -4.41 -45.11
N THR A 54 46.01 -3.81 -44.40
CA THR A 54 45.99 -3.50 -42.99
C THR A 54 46.80 -2.27 -42.59
N GLU A 55 46.15 -1.17 -42.44
CA GLU A 55 46.70 0.02 -41.77
C GLU A 55 46.50 -0.13 -40.26
N TYR A 56 47.62 -0.22 -39.50
CA TYR A 56 47.63 -0.15 -38.05
C TYR A 56 47.92 1.27 -37.65
N TYR A 57 47.02 1.90 -36.90
CA TYR A 57 47.25 3.22 -36.35
C TYR A 57 47.59 3.05 -34.87
N TRP A 58 48.81 3.42 -34.51
CA TRP A 58 49.29 3.52 -33.15
C TRP A 58 49.48 4.99 -32.81
N TYR A 59 48.64 5.55 -32.01
CA TYR A 59 48.86 6.91 -31.49
C TYR A 59 49.54 6.80 -30.13
N LEU A 60 50.85 6.86 -30.18
CA LEU A 60 51.69 6.77 -29.01
C LEU A 60 52.53 7.95 -28.90
N ASN A 61 52.36 8.69 -27.89
CA ASN A 61 52.93 9.81 -27.72
C ASN A 61 54.00 10.09 -27.08
N SER A 62 54.64 10.95 -27.48
CA SER A 62 55.27 11.96 -26.68
C SER A 62 55.16 13.23 -27.42
N THR A 63 54.91 14.24 -26.93
CA THR A 63 55.19 15.63 -27.37
C THR A 63 54.88 16.00 -28.81
N LYS A 64 54.71 15.10 -29.75
CA LYS A 64 54.23 15.36 -31.11
C LYS A 64 53.50 14.12 -31.62
N LEU A 65 52.16 14.16 -31.66
CA LEU A 65 51.42 13.34 -32.56
C LEU A 65 51.87 13.69 -33.96
N GLY A 66 52.37 12.74 -34.64
CA GLY A 66 52.81 12.95 -35.98
C GLY A 66 51.65 13.38 -36.85
N LYS A 67 52.01 14.14 -37.83
CA LYS A 67 51.09 14.59 -38.84
C LYS A 67 50.48 13.42 -39.56
N HIS A 68 49.17 13.28 -39.40
CA HIS A 68 48.39 12.64 -40.46
C HIS A 68 47.87 13.79 -41.33
N ASN A 69 48.45 14.00 -42.48
CA ASN A 69 48.42 15.22 -43.24
C ASN A 69 49.16 16.41 -42.62
N ASP A 70 49.75 17.24 -43.42
CA ASP A 70 50.74 18.28 -43.06
C ASP A 70 50.27 19.32 -42.08
N ASP A 71 49.01 19.27 -41.60
CA ASP A 71 48.36 20.27 -40.77
C ASP A 71 48.03 19.84 -39.33
N LEU A 72 48.33 18.60 -38.91
CA LEU A 72 48.07 18.13 -37.56
C LEU A 72 49.21 18.41 -36.60
N GLU A 73 49.18 19.51 -35.88
CA GLU A 73 50.03 19.72 -34.72
C GLU A 73 49.27 19.54 -33.43
N ALA A 74 49.33 18.36 -32.88
CA ALA A 74 48.90 18.17 -31.51
C ALA A 74 50.12 17.92 -30.59
N SER A 75 50.29 18.74 -29.58
CA SER A 75 51.30 18.52 -28.56
C SER A 75 50.67 17.74 -27.43
N VAL A 76 51.23 16.60 -27.15
CA VAL A 76 50.81 15.77 -26.03
C VAL A 76 51.81 15.91 -24.90
N THR A 77 51.40 16.44 -23.79
CA THR A 77 52.14 16.28 -22.55
C THR A 77 51.56 15.11 -21.79
N PRO A 78 52.29 14.42 -20.92
CA PRO A 78 51.77 13.29 -20.17
C PRO A 78 50.50 13.59 -19.33
N GLN A 79 50.07 14.82 -19.34
CA GLN A 79 48.96 15.31 -18.48
C GLN A 79 47.93 16.13 -19.22
N HIS A 80 48.13 16.53 -20.46
CA HIS A 80 47.18 17.40 -21.14
C HIS A 80 47.22 17.26 -22.66
N TYR A 81 46.05 17.04 -23.28
CA TYR A 81 45.85 16.88 -24.71
C TYR A 81 44.85 17.91 -25.21
N GLN A 82 45.21 18.69 -26.23
CA GLN A 82 44.33 19.69 -26.84
C GLN A 82 44.42 19.68 -28.36
N ASN A 83 43.28 19.79 -29.00
CA ASN A 83 43.00 20.04 -30.40
C ASN A 83 43.35 18.94 -31.41
N ILE A 84 42.35 18.47 -32.13
CA ILE A 84 42.46 17.67 -33.35
C ILE A 84 41.81 18.45 -34.51
N PRO A 85 42.50 18.84 -35.55
CA PRO A 85 41.95 19.29 -36.80
C PRO A 85 41.43 18.12 -37.63
N SER A 86 40.44 18.39 -38.49
CA SER A 86 39.84 17.40 -39.37
C SER A 86 40.77 16.83 -40.42
N PRO A 87 40.84 15.52 -40.66
CA PRO A 87 41.47 14.97 -41.86
C PRO A 87 40.56 15.10 -43.07
N ASP A 88 41.17 15.03 -44.26
CA ASP A 88 40.43 14.95 -45.51
C ASP A 88 39.45 13.77 -45.57
N ASP A 89 38.35 13.94 -46.32
CA ASP A 89 37.17 13.09 -46.40
C ASP A 89 37.41 11.61 -46.78
N ASP A 90 38.60 11.22 -47.15
CA ASP A 90 38.88 9.84 -47.63
C ASP A 90 39.36 8.88 -46.56
N ILE A 91 39.55 9.34 -45.33
CA ILE A 91 39.93 8.48 -44.21
C ILE A 91 38.78 8.44 -43.20
N ARG A 92 37.83 7.61 -43.44
CA ARG A 92 36.80 7.28 -42.45
C ARG A 92 37.41 6.49 -41.31
N GLY A 93 38.24 7.09 -40.54
CA GLY A 93 38.84 6.53 -39.34
C GLY A 93 39.03 7.64 -38.39
N SER A 94 38.16 7.73 -37.47
CA SER A 94 38.19 8.51 -36.25
C SER A 94 39.30 9.58 -36.12
N ASN A 95 38.89 10.81 -36.06
CA ASN A 95 39.67 11.91 -35.53
C ASN A 95 39.91 11.68 -34.05
N SER A 96 40.86 10.83 -33.69
CA SER A 96 41.07 10.44 -32.29
C SER A 96 42.38 11.01 -31.77
N LEU A 97 42.40 11.57 -30.58
CA LEU A 97 43.60 12.02 -29.92
C LEU A 97 44.44 10.83 -29.45
N ILE A 98 43.81 9.82 -28.92
CA ILE A 98 44.43 8.57 -28.55
C ILE A 98 43.66 7.47 -29.24
N GLY A 99 44.28 6.72 -30.12
CA GLY A 99 43.59 5.65 -30.84
C GLY A 99 44.42 4.40 -30.95
N ILE A 100 43.73 3.28 -31.02
CA ILE A 100 44.28 2.00 -31.42
C ILE A 100 43.22 1.26 -32.20
N GLY A 101 43.58 0.77 -33.35
CA GLY A 101 42.63 0.04 -34.16
C GLY A 101 43.25 -0.67 -35.34
N ASN A 102 42.45 -1.46 -35.96
CA ASN A 102 42.71 -2.09 -37.24
C ASN A 102 41.55 -1.73 -38.16
N SER A 103 41.76 -1.01 -39.22
CA SER A 103 40.75 -0.72 -40.21
C SER A 103 40.68 -1.88 -41.22
N ASP A 104 39.80 -2.81 -41.03
CA ASP A 104 39.41 -3.74 -42.10
C ASP A 104 38.49 -3.01 -43.09
N ARG A 105 39.09 -2.25 -43.96
CA ARG A 105 38.41 -1.93 -45.22
C ARG A 105 38.74 -3.01 -46.22
N ASP A 106 37.64 -3.57 -46.71
CA ASP A 106 37.54 -4.65 -47.65
C ASP A 106 37.91 -6.01 -47.09
N ALA A 107 36.86 -6.76 -46.88
CA ALA A 107 36.92 -8.19 -46.71
C ALA A 107 37.71 -8.79 -47.86
N PHE A 108 38.99 -8.97 -47.67
CA PHE A 108 39.68 -9.87 -48.53
C PHE A 108 39.28 -11.26 -48.17
N SER A 109 38.47 -11.83 -49.05
CA SER A 109 38.32 -13.29 -49.13
C SER A 109 39.66 -13.90 -49.55
N LEU A 110 40.63 -13.89 -48.68
CA LEU A 110 41.72 -14.84 -48.72
C LEU A 110 41.42 -15.84 -47.63
N ALA A 111 41.11 -17.03 -48.14
CA ALA A 111 41.03 -18.19 -47.35
C ALA A 111 42.05 -18.19 -46.22
N GLU A 112 41.54 -18.24 -45.00
CA GLU A 112 42.13 -18.87 -43.83
C GLU A 112 43.59 -18.53 -43.48
N ILE A 113 43.89 -17.23 -43.28
CA ILE A 113 44.93 -16.89 -42.35
C ILE A 113 44.34 -15.97 -41.32
N GLU A 114 43.83 -16.54 -40.25
CA GLU A 114 43.38 -15.85 -39.04
C GLU A 114 44.55 -15.17 -38.34
N TYR A 115 44.94 -13.99 -38.80
CA TYR A 115 45.78 -13.13 -37.96
C TYR A 115 44.89 -12.37 -36.97
N LYS A 116 44.42 -13.03 -35.92
CA LYS A 116 43.83 -12.36 -34.76
C LYS A 116 44.94 -11.70 -33.93
N ARG A 117 45.52 -10.65 -34.42
CA ARG A 117 46.36 -9.79 -33.58
C ARG A 117 45.49 -8.83 -32.79
N LYS A 118 45.25 -9.13 -31.50
CA LYS A 118 44.60 -8.18 -30.60
C LYS A 118 45.64 -7.16 -30.14
N ALA A 119 45.60 -5.97 -30.70
CA ALA A 119 46.34 -4.82 -30.19
C ALA A 119 45.85 -4.44 -28.80
N SER A 120 46.69 -3.88 -27.95
CA SER A 120 46.30 -3.50 -26.58
C SER A 120 46.80 -2.09 -26.26
N LEU A 121 45.87 -1.26 -25.75
CA LEU A 121 46.14 0.08 -25.26
C LEU A 121 46.12 0.12 -23.73
N TYR A 122 47.08 0.81 -23.12
CA TYR A 122 47.07 1.09 -21.69
C TYR A 122 47.22 2.59 -21.43
N ILE A 123 46.20 3.17 -20.74
CA ILE A 123 46.22 4.56 -20.29
C ILE A 123 46.39 4.58 -18.78
N PRO A 124 47.58 5.05 -18.29
CA PRO A 124 47.90 5.04 -16.86
C PRO A 124 47.23 6.15 -16.09
N SER A 125 47.13 5.97 -14.78
CA SER A 125 46.65 7.00 -13.83
C SER A 125 47.42 8.32 -13.96
N GLY A 126 46.72 9.41 -13.78
CA GLY A 126 47.29 10.77 -13.90
C GLY A 126 47.24 11.32 -15.33
N THR A 127 46.81 10.54 -16.31
CA THR A 127 46.57 11.02 -17.67
C THR A 127 45.35 11.93 -17.72
N THR A 128 45.48 13.09 -18.34
CA THR A 128 44.34 13.97 -18.69
C THR A 128 44.37 14.22 -20.19
N ALA A 129 43.22 13.98 -20.83
CA ALA A 129 43.06 14.20 -22.26
C ALA A 129 41.80 15.02 -22.55
N THR A 130 41.92 16.04 -23.39
CA THR A 130 40.81 16.93 -23.78
C THR A 130 40.78 17.07 -25.29
N VAL A 131 39.61 16.86 -25.87
CA VAL A 131 39.35 17.20 -27.26
C VAL A 131 38.47 18.45 -27.30
N ALA A 132 38.88 19.44 -28.02
CA ALA A 132 38.14 20.64 -28.31
C ALA A 132 37.61 20.62 -29.74
N ASN A 133 36.56 21.38 -29.97
CA ASN A 133 35.98 21.52 -31.30
C ASN A 133 36.98 22.31 -32.21
N SER A 134 37.40 21.68 -33.26
CA SER A 134 38.25 22.34 -34.30
C SER A 134 37.42 23.00 -35.44
N GLY A 135 36.14 23.04 -35.31
CA GLY A 135 35.23 23.63 -36.33
C GLY A 135 34.80 22.67 -37.45
N TYR A 136 35.23 21.44 -37.41
CA TYR A 136 34.84 20.41 -38.39
C TYR A 136 34.70 19.03 -37.76
N HIS A 137 33.54 18.40 -38.01
CA HIS A 137 33.23 17.00 -37.78
C HIS A 137 33.57 16.29 -36.45
N ASN A 138 33.00 15.15 -36.23
CA ASN A 138 33.07 14.31 -35.02
C ASN A 138 34.53 13.97 -34.64
N ALA A 139 34.84 14.12 -33.33
CA ALA A 139 36.17 13.78 -32.82
C ALA A 139 36.08 12.98 -31.50
N ASN A 140 37.09 12.13 -31.33
CA ASN A 140 37.13 11.24 -30.13
C ASN A 140 38.33 11.58 -29.25
N VAL A 141 38.14 11.53 -27.90
CA VAL A 141 39.29 11.59 -27.00
C VAL A 141 40.11 10.30 -27.07
N VAL A 142 39.39 9.16 -26.98
CA VAL A 142 39.96 7.81 -27.10
C VAL A 142 39.12 7.00 -28.07
N SER A 143 39.77 6.40 -29.08
CA SER A 143 39.10 5.47 -30.00
C SER A 143 39.80 4.11 -29.98
N ILE A 144 38.99 3.06 -29.89
CA ILE A 144 39.42 1.66 -29.77
C ILE A 144 38.62 0.82 -30.74
N ARG A 145 39.29 0.31 -31.76
CA ARG A 145 38.65 -0.50 -32.81
C ARG A 145 39.36 -1.83 -33.00
N ASN A 146 38.59 -2.94 -32.93
CA ASN A 146 39.13 -4.29 -33.02
C ASN A 146 40.33 -4.56 -32.08
N ALA A 147 40.32 -3.99 -30.87
CA ALA A 147 41.44 -3.96 -29.96
C ALA A 147 41.02 -4.11 -28.50
N ASN A 148 42.01 -4.32 -27.62
CA ASN A 148 41.78 -4.30 -26.18
C ASN A 148 42.30 -2.99 -25.58
N ALA A 149 41.62 -2.47 -24.55
CA ALA A 149 42.15 -1.33 -23.83
C ALA A 149 41.91 -1.45 -22.31
N LYS A 150 42.85 -0.88 -21.56
CA LYS A 150 42.75 -0.68 -20.13
C LYS A 150 43.05 0.76 -19.79
N ILE A 151 42.10 1.42 -19.16
CA ILE A 151 42.21 2.81 -18.73
C ILE A 151 42.09 2.82 -17.19
N ASP A 152 43.14 3.26 -16.52
CA ASP A 152 43.22 3.19 -15.06
C ASP A 152 42.41 4.30 -14.37
N SER A 153 42.16 4.11 -13.08
CA SER A 153 41.57 5.15 -12.23
C SER A 153 42.47 6.37 -12.12
N GLY A 154 41.89 7.55 -12.00
CA GLY A 154 42.63 8.82 -12.00
C GLY A 154 42.99 9.31 -13.39
N VAL A 155 42.56 8.65 -14.45
CA VAL A 155 42.52 9.20 -15.81
C VAL A 155 41.29 10.11 -15.91
N ARG A 156 41.45 11.25 -16.60
CA ARG A 156 40.41 12.21 -16.87
C ARG A 156 40.27 12.44 -18.35
N LEU A 157 39.13 12.16 -18.91
CA LEU A 157 38.82 12.32 -20.32
C LEU A 157 37.72 13.38 -20.47
N GLN A 158 38.02 14.43 -21.26
CA GLN A 158 37.09 15.55 -21.45
C GLN A 158 36.75 15.71 -22.93
N ALA A 159 35.49 15.69 -23.26
CA ALA A 159 34.96 15.99 -24.57
C ALA A 159 34.42 17.43 -24.60
N GLY A 160 35.05 18.28 -25.36
CA GLY A 160 34.75 19.68 -25.50
C GLY A 160 35.34 20.60 -24.42
N GLU A 161 35.34 21.87 -24.70
CA GLU A 161 35.80 22.95 -23.78
C GLU A 161 34.65 23.87 -23.35
N SER A 162 33.58 23.95 -24.16
CA SER A 162 32.47 24.89 -23.94
C SER A 162 31.13 24.26 -24.33
N GLU A 163 30.08 24.70 -23.68
CA GLU A 163 28.70 24.34 -24.01
C GLU A 163 28.16 25.01 -25.29
N ASP A 164 28.89 25.99 -25.81
CA ASP A 164 28.53 26.63 -27.09
C ASP A 164 28.96 25.79 -28.31
N GLU A 165 29.74 24.76 -28.09
CA GLU A 165 30.16 23.85 -29.13
C GLU A 165 29.05 22.87 -29.49
N LYS A 166 28.66 22.80 -30.77
CA LYS A 166 27.68 21.87 -31.32
C LYS A 166 28.33 20.84 -32.25
N THR A 167 29.19 20.02 -31.70
CA THR A 167 29.91 18.99 -32.47
C THR A 167 29.88 17.68 -31.69
N LEU A 168 29.59 16.57 -32.36
CA LEU A 168 29.65 15.26 -31.74
C LEU A 168 31.08 14.96 -31.30
N LEU A 169 31.30 15.00 -30.01
CA LEU A 169 32.57 14.69 -29.38
C LEU A 169 32.38 13.46 -28.47
N ILE A 170 33.24 12.47 -28.64
CA ILE A 170 33.13 11.21 -27.89
C ILE A 170 34.35 11.08 -26.98
N ALA A 171 34.11 10.86 -25.68
CA ALA A 171 35.21 10.67 -24.75
C ALA A 171 35.88 9.29 -24.90
N ILE A 172 35.05 8.21 -25.02
CA ILE A 172 35.58 6.85 -25.27
C ILE A 172 34.69 6.20 -26.35
N ASP A 173 35.26 6.03 -27.54
CA ASP A 173 34.67 5.35 -28.67
C ASP A 173 35.24 3.94 -28.79
N VAL A 174 34.35 2.93 -28.81
CA VAL A 174 34.73 1.52 -28.85
C VAL A 174 33.91 0.79 -29.90
N SER A 175 34.57 0.27 -30.90
CA SER A 175 33.90 -0.43 -32.00
C SER A 175 34.56 -1.76 -32.38
N GLY A 176 33.84 -2.57 -33.13
CA GLY A 176 34.31 -3.89 -33.57
C GLY A 176 34.45 -4.88 -32.41
N GLU A 177 35.18 -5.95 -32.60
CA GLU A 177 35.42 -6.98 -31.57
C GLU A 177 36.37 -6.49 -30.47
N SER A 178 36.09 -5.29 -29.89
CA SER A 178 36.94 -4.66 -28.88
C SER A 178 36.54 -5.04 -27.46
N ASN A 179 37.54 -5.11 -26.56
CA ASN A 179 37.31 -5.28 -25.12
C ASN A 179 37.99 -4.16 -24.33
N VAL A 180 37.22 -3.33 -23.70
CA VAL A 180 37.70 -2.18 -22.93
C VAL A 180 37.35 -2.29 -21.46
N THR A 181 38.35 -2.07 -20.60
CA THR A 181 38.11 -1.84 -19.16
C THR A 181 38.55 -0.43 -18.82
N THR A 182 37.64 0.38 -18.30
CA THR A 182 37.91 1.76 -17.94
C THR A 182 37.50 2.07 -16.48
N SER A 183 38.30 2.94 -15.85
CA SER A 183 37.96 3.58 -14.57
C SER A 183 38.26 5.10 -14.67
N ALA A 184 38.22 5.66 -15.86
CA ALA A 184 38.49 7.07 -16.11
C ALA A 184 37.27 7.94 -15.78
N ASP A 185 37.43 9.04 -15.10
CA ASP A 185 36.42 10.08 -15.02
C ASP A 185 36.18 10.72 -16.38
N VAL A 186 34.93 10.81 -16.79
CA VAL A 186 34.50 11.38 -18.07
C VAL A 186 33.76 12.69 -17.82
N ILE A 187 34.12 13.71 -18.57
CA ILE A 187 33.56 15.05 -18.46
C ILE A 187 33.13 15.50 -19.85
N LEU A 188 31.85 15.73 -20.02
CA LEU A 188 31.31 16.32 -21.24
C LEU A 188 31.15 17.82 -21.05
N LYS A 189 31.61 18.59 -22.01
CA LYS A 189 31.53 20.07 -22.02
C LYS A 189 30.90 20.62 -23.28
N SER A 190 30.92 19.87 -24.38
CA SER A 190 30.25 20.23 -25.61
C SER A 190 28.85 19.68 -25.64
N ARG A 191 27.93 20.35 -26.33
CA ARG A 191 26.63 19.79 -26.73
C ARG A 191 26.84 18.62 -27.70
N ASP A 192 25.89 17.74 -27.83
CA ASP A 192 25.91 16.55 -28.69
C ASP A 192 27.04 15.57 -28.38
N SER A 193 27.66 15.65 -27.19
CA SER A 193 28.79 14.80 -26.82
C SER A 193 28.35 13.48 -26.18
N VAL A 194 29.20 12.44 -26.33
CA VAL A 194 28.98 11.13 -25.76
C VAL A 194 30.13 10.73 -24.84
N GLY A 195 29.78 10.21 -23.66
CA GLY A 195 30.80 9.76 -22.72
C GLY A 195 31.45 8.44 -23.13
N ILE A 196 30.66 7.39 -23.25
CA ILE A 196 31.12 6.08 -23.70
C ILE A 196 30.21 5.63 -24.83
N TRP A 197 30.76 5.41 -25.99
CA TRP A 197 30.07 4.86 -27.15
C TRP A 197 30.63 3.46 -27.47
N GLY A 198 29.77 2.46 -27.32
CA GLY A 198 30.07 1.10 -27.76
C GLY A 198 29.27 0.76 -29.02
N SER A 199 29.93 0.21 -30.05
CA SER A 199 29.26 -0.25 -31.27
C SER A 199 29.87 -1.56 -31.80
N ASP A 200 29.23 -2.16 -32.82
CA ASP A 200 29.77 -3.29 -33.60
C ASP A 200 30.23 -4.48 -32.73
N SER A 201 29.38 -4.97 -31.86
CA SER A 201 29.69 -6.10 -30.95
C SER A 201 30.82 -5.88 -29.93
N SER A 202 31.19 -4.63 -29.67
CA SER A 202 32.20 -4.29 -28.67
C SER A 202 31.71 -4.57 -27.22
N THR A 203 32.67 -4.77 -26.33
CA THR A 203 32.40 -4.92 -24.89
C THR A 203 33.16 -3.87 -24.10
N VAL A 204 32.42 -3.05 -23.32
CA VAL A 204 33.02 -2.04 -22.42
C VAL A 204 32.68 -2.37 -21.00
N THR A 205 33.66 -2.40 -20.12
CA THR A 205 33.47 -2.52 -18.67
C THR A 205 34.02 -1.29 -17.97
N ALA A 206 33.12 -0.45 -17.46
CA ALA A 206 33.45 0.78 -16.79
C ALA A 206 33.22 0.65 -15.27
N LYS A 207 34.25 1.02 -14.46
CA LYS A 207 34.20 0.76 -13.01
C LYS A 207 34.69 1.94 -12.18
N ASN A 208 33.92 2.23 -11.09
CA ASN A 208 34.36 3.18 -10.05
C ASN A 208 34.75 4.57 -10.58
N HIS A 209 33.94 5.15 -11.44
CA HIS A 209 34.19 6.45 -12.00
C HIS A 209 32.98 7.34 -12.09
N LYS A 210 33.14 8.55 -12.57
CA LYS A 210 32.10 9.54 -12.77
C LYS A 210 31.94 9.89 -14.23
N ILE A 211 30.70 10.18 -14.62
CA ILE A 211 30.36 10.79 -15.91
C ILE A 211 29.61 12.07 -15.62
N GLU A 212 30.16 13.21 -16.01
CA GLU A 212 29.54 14.53 -15.89
C GLU A 212 28.99 14.92 -17.27
N LEU A 213 27.67 15.12 -17.38
CA LEU A 213 27.00 15.42 -18.64
C LEU A 213 26.93 16.92 -18.91
N SER A 214 27.08 17.30 -20.19
CA SER A 214 26.72 18.61 -20.73
C SER A 214 25.27 18.65 -21.25
N PRO A 215 24.73 19.80 -21.63
CA PRO A 215 23.44 19.82 -22.35
C PRO A 215 23.50 18.98 -23.62
N GLU A 216 22.39 18.39 -24.00
CA GLU A 216 22.24 17.62 -25.26
C GLU A 216 23.28 16.47 -25.40
N SER A 217 23.65 15.83 -24.29
CA SER A 217 24.72 14.82 -24.30
C SER A 217 24.26 13.47 -23.75
N SER A 218 24.91 12.41 -24.20
CA SER A 218 24.70 11.03 -23.74
C SER A 218 25.83 10.55 -22.86
N GLY A 219 25.56 10.02 -21.68
CA GLY A 219 26.58 9.45 -20.80
C GLY A 219 27.16 8.16 -21.36
N VAL A 220 26.28 7.23 -21.73
CA VAL A 220 26.65 5.94 -22.29
C VAL A 220 25.70 5.58 -23.41
N LEU A 221 26.23 5.27 -24.58
CA LEU A 221 25.48 4.82 -25.74
C LEU A 221 26.00 3.43 -26.17
N ALA A 222 25.10 2.47 -26.26
CA ALA A 222 25.39 1.14 -26.79
C ALA A 222 24.57 0.88 -28.06
N ARG A 223 25.22 0.58 -29.18
CA ARG A 223 24.59 0.29 -30.49
C ARG A 223 25.13 -1.00 -31.09
N ASP A 224 24.38 -1.53 -32.02
CA ASP A 224 24.83 -2.58 -32.95
C ASP A 224 25.48 -3.77 -32.24
N SER A 225 24.73 -4.39 -31.34
CA SER A 225 25.16 -5.54 -30.55
C SER A 225 26.26 -5.26 -29.50
N ALA A 226 26.57 -4.01 -29.20
CA ALA A 226 27.53 -3.67 -28.15
C ALA A 226 27.00 -4.00 -26.77
N ARG A 227 27.95 -4.39 -25.90
CA ARG A 227 27.65 -4.64 -24.48
C ARG A 227 28.44 -3.71 -23.59
N VAL A 228 27.76 -2.87 -22.81
CA VAL A 228 28.39 -1.98 -21.82
C VAL A 228 28.02 -2.39 -20.41
N VAL A 229 29.00 -2.63 -19.57
CA VAL A 229 28.82 -2.95 -18.14
C VAL A 229 29.39 -1.82 -17.29
N LEU A 230 28.50 -1.19 -16.52
CA LEU A 230 28.84 -0.10 -15.62
C LEU A 230 28.75 -0.61 -14.18
N GLU A 231 29.82 -0.49 -13.42
CA GLU A 231 29.90 -0.97 -12.06
C GLU A 231 30.37 0.13 -11.11
N ASN A 232 29.47 0.55 -10.19
CA ASN A 232 29.72 1.66 -9.27
C ASN A 232 30.08 2.96 -10.02
N VAL A 233 29.29 3.28 -11.05
CA VAL A 233 29.44 4.50 -11.87
C VAL A 233 28.40 5.52 -11.43
N ASN A 234 28.83 6.78 -11.29
CA ASN A 234 27.93 7.88 -10.96
C ASN A 234 27.81 8.80 -12.18
N ILE A 235 26.58 8.95 -12.67
CA ILE A 235 26.28 9.83 -13.80
C ILE A 235 25.50 11.03 -13.27
N THR A 236 25.99 12.22 -13.56
CA THR A 236 25.38 13.47 -13.08
C THR A 236 25.27 14.49 -14.20
N GLY A 237 24.20 15.27 -14.12
CA GLY A 237 23.94 16.37 -15.03
C GLY A 237 22.92 17.33 -14.44
N SER A 238 22.86 18.55 -14.92
CA SER A 238 21.96 19.57 -14.37
C SER A 238 21.28 20.43 -15.42
N LYS A 239 21.30 20.00 -16.68
CA LYS A 239 20.80 20.80 -17.82
C LYS A 239 19.87 19.99 -18.72
N ALA A 240 19.26 20.67 -19.67
CA ALA A 240 18.29 20.07 -20.57
C ALA A 240 18.88 19.03 -21.53
N LEU A 241 18.04 18.11 -22.04
CA LEU A 241 18.37 17.10 -23.05
C LEU A 241 19.59 16.24 -22.70
N GLN A 242 19.58 15.66 -21.54
CA GLN A 242 20.66 14.77 -21.10
C GLN A 242 20.19 13.34 -21.01
N TYR A 243 20.95 12.42 -21.62
CA TYR A 243 20.69 10.99 -21.60
C TYR A 243 21.79 10.30 -20.78
N ALA A 244 21.43 9.61 -19.71
CA ALA A 244 22.46 8.90 -18.94
C ALA A 244 22.87 7.58 -19.58
N LEU A 245 21.88 6.76 -19.99
CA LEU A 245 22.06 5.46 -20.61
C LEU A 245 21.19 5.38 -21.86
N GLU A 246 21.77 5.01 -22.97
CA GLU A 246 21.08 4.93 -24.24
C GLU A 246 21.45 3.65 -24.98
N THR A 247 20.42 2.94 -25.49
CA THR A 247 20.63 1.78 -26.34
C THR A 247 19.97 1.99 -27.69
N GLY A 248 20.60 1.53 -28.74
CA GLY A 248 20.06 1.55 -30.09
C GLY A 248 20.54 0.35 -30.88
N GLY A 249 19.76 -0.05 -31.89
CA GLY A 249 20.08 -1.20 -32.69
C GLY A 249 19.85 -2.56 -32.00
N SER A 250 19.74 -3.60 -32.79
CA SER A 250 19.45 -4.95 -32.31
C SER A 250 20.61 -5.54 -31.53
N GLY A 251 20.33 -6.18 -30.40
CA GLY A 251 21.32 -6.90 -29.59
C GLY A 251 22.19 -6.04 -28.67
N SER A 252 22.02 -4.72 -28.67
CA SER A 252 22.75 -3.82 -27.77
C SER A 252 22.30 -3.96 -26.32
N SER A 253 23.22 -3.78 -25.36
CA SER A 253 22.89 -3.92 -23.94
C SER A 253 23.74 -3.05 -23.02
N ILE A 254 23.09 -2.50 -21.97
CA ILE A 254 23.74 -1.82 -20.88
C ILE A 254 23.39 -2.51 -19.57
N GLU A 255 24.40 -2.88 -18.78
CA GLU A 255 24.23 -3.35 -17.40
C GLU A 255 24.72 -2.29 -16.43
N PHE A 256 23.83 -1.71 -15.64
CA PHE A 256 24.13 -0.67 -14.67
C PHE A 256 24.04 -1.23 -13.24
N ASN A 257 25.20 -1.42 -12.63
CA ASN A 257 25.34 -2.11 -11.37
C ASN A 257 25.90 -1.20 -10.26
N ARG A 258 25.20 -1.11 -9.13
CA ARG A 258 25.62 -0.37 -7.93
C ARG A 258 26.00 1.10 -8.17
N GLY A 259 25.40 1.71 -9.17
CA GLY A 259 25.65 3.09 -9.55
C GLY A 259 24.52 4.04 -9.14
N SER A 260 24.72 5.30 -9.46
CA SER A 260 23.70 6.34 -9.34
C SER A 260 23.63 7.21 -10.58
N ILE A 261 22.40 7.56 -10.96
CA ILE A 261 22.09 8.56 -11.97
C ILE A 261 21.28 9.64 -11.27
N ASP A 262 21.72 10.88 -11.37
CA ASP A 262 21.03 12.03 -10.82
C ASP A 262 20.99 13.18 -11.83
N LEU A 263 19.81 13.36 -12.45
CA LEU A 263 19.51 14.32 -13.50
C LEU A 263 18.28 15.16 -13.10
N THR A 264 18.34 15.85 -11.98
CA THR A 264 17.14 16.41 -11.32
C THR A 264 16.73 17.80 -11.76
N ASN A 265 17.51 18.47 -12.58
CA ASN A 265 17.21 19.86 -12.92
C ASN A 265 16.90 20.01 -14.40
N ASP A 266 15.67 20.43 -14.68
CA ASP A 266 15.11 20.89 -15.93
C ASP A 266 14.38 19.92 -16.87
N ILE A 267 13.78 20.53 -17.89
CA ILE A 267 12.56 20.04 -18.54
C ILE A 267 12.74 18.72 -19.26
N LEU A 268 13.94 18.34 -19.67
CA LEU A 268 14.20 17.14 -20.47
C LEU A 268 15.45 16.37 -20.04
N THR A 269 15.46 15.87 -18.82
CA THR A 269 16.51 14.97 -18.39
C THR A 269 16.04 13.54 -18.42
N MET A 270 16.79 12.65 -19.06
CA MET A 270 16.45 11.24 -19.28
C MET A 270 17.48 10.34 -18.61
N ALA A 271 17.02 9.40 -17.79
CA ALA A 271 17.93 8.46 -17.15
C ALA A 271 18.29 7.28 -18.05
N ALA A 272 17.35 6.86 -18.89
CA ALA A 272 17.57 5.78 -19.86
C ALA A 272 16.70 6.02 -21.10
N SER A 273 17.27 5.81 -22.26
CA SER A 273 16.57 5.77 -23.55
C SER A 273 16.69 4.35 -24.11
N LEU A 274 15.57 3.78 -24.54
CA LEU A 274 15.49 2.44 -25.08
C LEU A 274 15.06 2.51 -26.55
N GLY A 275 15.93 2.11 -27.43
CA GLY A 275 15.52 1.70 -28.78
C GLY A 275 15.17 0.21 -28.80
N THR A 276 15.79 -0.57 -29.68
CA THR A 276 15.64 -2.04 -29.75
C THR A 276 16.55 -2.80 -28.76
N GLY A 277 17.18 -2.11 -27.84
CA GLY A 277 18.18 -2.66 -26.92
C GLY A 277 17.63 -3.07 -25.55
N LYS A 278 18.56 -3.44 -24.69
CA LYS A 278 18.27 -3.91 -23.33
C LYS A 278 19.05 -3.12 -22.29
N ILE A 279 18.38 -2.69 -21.22
CA ILE A 279 19.04 -2.07 -20.05
C ILE A 279 18.72 -2.85 -18.78
N ASP A 280 19.75 -3.32 -18.07
CA ASP A 280 19.65 -3.99 -16.77
C ASP A 280 20.15 -3.04 -15.66
N ILE A 281 19.27 -2.66 -14.73
CA ILE A 281 19.55 -1.76 -13.61
C ILE A 281 19.55 -2.57 -12.32
N ASN A 282 20.73 -2.73 -11.70
CA ASN A 282 20.90 -3.61 -10.57
C ASN A 282 21.49 -2.88 -9.36
N HIS A 283 20.82 -2.97 -8.19
CA HIS A 283 21.29 -2.37 -6.94
C HIS A 283 21.64 -0.87 -7.05
N SER A 284 20.91 -0.15 -7.89
CA SER A 284 21.25 1.20 -8.33
C SER A 284 20.11 2.20 -8.03
N SER A 285 20.41 3.48 -8.16
CA SER A 285 19.41 4.55 -8.04
C SER A 285 19.41 5.43 -9.27
N LEU A 286 18.23 5.67 -9.82
CA LEU A 286 17.99 6.59 -10.95
C LEU A 286 17.00 7.65 -10.51
N ASN A 287 17.33 8.90 -10.78
CA ASN A 287 16.50 10.06 -10.51
C ASN A 287 16.61 11.04 -11.68
N ALA A 288 15.49 11.25 -12.38
CA ALA A 288 15.42 12.15 -13.53
C ALA A 288 13.98 12.63 -13.74
N ASN A 289 13.74 13.65 -14.53
CA ASN A 289 12.37 14.04 -14.89
C ASN A 289 11.69 12.96 -15.74
N TYR A 290 12.42 12.40 -16.71
CA TYR A 290 12.02 11.24 -17.50
C TYR A 290 12.95 10.09 -17.17
N ALA A 291 12.43 9.09 -16.46
CA ALA A 291 13.32 8.01 -15.99
C ALA A 291 13.67 7.04 -17.11
N VAL A 292 12.70 6.66 -17.93
CA VAL A 292 12.89 5.78 -19.08
C VAL A 292 12.07 6.30 -20.25
N ILE A 293 12.70 6.44 -21.38
CA ILE A 293 12.07 6.81 -22.64
C ILE A 293 12.26 5.69 -23.64
N SER A 294 11.22 5.37 -24.36
CA SER A 294 11.23 4.42 -25.47
C SER A 294 10.69 5.09 -26.72
N ASP A 295 11.54 5.26 -27.70
CA ASP A 295 11.14 5.74 -29.01
C ASP A 295 10.33 4.67 -29.73
N ALA A 296 9.22 5.06 -30.35
CA ALA A 296 8.35 4.12 -31.04
C ALA A 296 9.01 3.50 -32.28
N TYR A 297 9.88 4.26 -32.90
CA TYR A 297 10.57 3.83 -34.12
C TYR A 297 12.07 4.07 -34.01
N TRP A 298 12.81 3.18 -34.57
CA TRP A 298 14.26 3.29 -34.74
C TRP A 298 14.60 3.35 -36.22
N TYR A 299 15.51 4.22 -36.59
CA TYR A 299 15.95 4.35 -37.99
C TYR A 299 17.18 3.46 -38.21
N GLU A 300 17.07 2.44 -39.04
CA GLU A 300 18.13 1.50 -39.38
C GLU A 300 18.07 1.20 -40.90
N ASP A 301 19.20 1.39 -41.56
CA ASP A 301 19.38 1.11 -43.01
C ASP A 301 18.30 1.76 -43.91
N ASP A 302 17.99 3.04 -43.70
CA ASP A 302 16.95 3.79 -44.41
C ASP A 302 15.49 3.34 -44.20
N ASP A 303 15.23 2.47 -43.21
CA ASP A 303 13.88 2.04 -42.83
C ASP A 303 13.56 2.35 -41.37
N TYR A 304 12.31 2.74 -41.08
CA TYR A 304 11.79 2.85 -39.71
C TYR A 304 11.40 1.46 -39.20
N ILE A 305 12.06 1.02 -38.15
CA ILE A 305 11.80 -0.26 -37.48
C ILE A 305 11.12 0.01 -36.13
N ALA A 306 10.02 -0.72 -35.88
CA ALA A 306 9.35 -0.62 -34.58
C ALA A 306 10.28 -1.05 -33.43
N SER A 307 10.36 -0.22 -32.39
CA SER A 307 11.22 -0.47 -31.25
C SER A 307 10.66 -1.55 -30.30
N HIS A 308 11.52 -2.45 -29.82
CA HIS A 308 11.22 -3.48 -28.83
C HIS A 308 12.22 -3.39 -27.67
N GLY A 309 12.04 -2.39 -26.82
CA GLY A 309 12.94 -2.16 -25.69
C GLY A 309 12.66 -3.09 -24.51
N VAL A 310 13.72 -3.51 -23.82
CA VAL A 310 13.62 -4.30 -22.58
C VAL A 310 14.39 -3.61 -21.47
N ILE A 311 13.73 -3.34 -20.35
CA ILE A 311 14.39 -2.85 -19.14
C ILE A 311 14.10 -3.76 -17.95
N ASN A 312 15.17 -4.14 -17.24
CA ASN A 312 15.06 -4.90 -16.00
C ASN A 312 15.57 -4.06 -14.83
N ILE A 313 14.76 -3.91 -13.80
CA ILE A 313 15.03 -3.12 -12.60
C ILE A 313 15.07 -4.04 -11.40
N ASN A 314 16.26 -4.35 -10.89
CA ASN A 314 16.45 -5.32 -9.82
C ASN A 314 17.09 -4.67 -8.59
N HIS A 315 16.47 -4.81 -7.41
CA HIS A 315 16.95 -4.28 -6.13
C HIS A 315 17.32 -2.78 -6.21
N SER A 316 16.58 -2.01 -6.99
CA SER A 316 16.91 -0.65 -7.38
C SER A 316 15.79 0.33 -7.05
N ASN A 317 16.14 1.63 -7.07
CA ASN A 317 15.17 2.71 -6.95
C ASN A 317 15.20 3.54 -8.23
N VAL A 318 14.05 3.67 -8.90
CA VAL A 318 13.90 4.50 -10.10
C VAL A 318 12.82 5.53 -9.88
N THR A 319 13.17 6.79 -10.02
CA THR A 319 12.25 7.92 -9.78
C THR A 319 12.24 8.84 -10.98
N GLY A 320 11.05 9.17 -11.44
CA GLY A 320 10.81 10.18 -12.46
C GLY A 320 9.51 10.93 -12.19
N ARG A 321 9.34 12.11 -12.77
CA ARG A 321 8.00 12.67 -12.92
C ARG A 321 7.23 11.80 -13.92
N GLU A 322 7.86 11.52 -15.04
CA GLU A 322 7.46 10.52 -16.03
C GLU A 322 8.37 9.29 -15.83
N LEU A 323 7.77 8.18 -15.42
CA LEU A 323 8.55 6.97 -15.12
C LEU A 323 8.90 6.19 -16.37
N PHE A 324 7.89 5.89 -17.17
CA PHE A 324 8.05 5.27 -18.49
C PHE A 324 7.28 6.10 -19.50
N VAL A 325 7.94 6.40 -20.58
CA VAL A 325 7.39 7.25 -21.64
C VAL A 325 7.62 6.60 -22.98
N ALA A 326 6.56 6.47 -23.74
CA ALA A 326 6.66 6.19 -25.17
C ALA A 326 6.65 7.50 -25.95
N VAL A 327 7.59 7.67 -26.84
CA VAL A 327 7.67 8.82 -27.74
C VAL A 327 7.18 8.42 -29.13
N ASN A 328 6.23 9.16 -29.66
CA ASN A 328 5.80 9.01 -31.05
C ASN A 328 6.34 10.22 -31.83
N THR A 329 7.37 10.00 -32.59
CA THR A 329 8.04 11.02 -33.41
C THR A 329 7.38 11.27 -34.77
N ASP A 330 6.35 10.49 -35.14
CA ASP A 330 5.69 10.65 -36.43
C ASP A 330 4.50 11.64 -36.32
N GLU A 331 4.64 12.81 -36.94
CA GLU A 331 3.62 13.86 -36.96
C GLU A 331 2.35 13.46 -37.69
N ASP A 332 2.38 12.49 -38.53
CA ASP A 332 1.29 12.08 -39.42
C ASP A 332 0.36 11.00 -38.83
N THR A 333 -0.13 11.19 -37.56
CA THR A 333 -1.52 10.84 -37.22
C THR A 333 -1.94 9.42 -36.89
N GLU A 334 -1.10 8.43 -36.95
CA GLU A 334 -1.56 7.11 -36.50
C GLU A 334 -1.22 6.87 -35.04
N PRO A 335 -2.10 6.23 -34.27
CA PRO A 335 -1.75 5.78 -32.92
C PRO A 335 -0.55 4.86 -33.00
N LEU A 336 0.35 4.91 -32.01
CA LEU A 336 1.51 4.03 -31.90
C LEU A 336 1.20 2.64 -32.49
N SER A 337 1.98 2.24 -33.51
CA SER A 337 1.84 0.93 -34.12
C SER A 337 1.81 -0.15 -33.03
N ARG A 338 0.99 -1.16 -33.17
CA ARG A 338 0.99 -2.32 -32.25
C ARG A 338 2.31 -3.07 -32.26
N ASP A 339 3.16 -2.77 -33.23
CA ASP A 339 4.46 -3.39 -33.36
C ASP A 339 5.50 -2.81 -32.39
N HIS A 340 5.32 -1.57 -31.90
CA HIS A 340 6.13 -1.01 -30.84
C HIS A 340 5.79 -1.59 -29.47
N SER A 341 6.77 -1.98 -28.69
CA SER A 341 6.56 -2.45 -27.31
C SER A 341 7.75 -2.16 -26.39
N THR A 342 7.45 -1.85 -25.15
CA THR A 342 8.46 -1.74 -24.08
C THR A 342 8.14 -2.73 -22.98
N THR A 343 9.01 -3.70 -22.77
CA THR A 343 8.89 -4.67 -21.68
C THR A 343 9.68 -4.22 -20.47
N VAL A 344 8.98 -4.02 -19.35
CA VAL A 344 9.58 -3.57 -18.09
C VAL A 344 9.42 -4.64 -17.02
N ASN A 345 10.53 -5.16 -16.50
CA ASN A 345 10.55 -6.13 -15.42
C ASN A 345 11.12 -5.50 -14.16
N VAL A 346 10.35 -5.47 -13.07
CA VAL A 346 10.72 -4.84 -11.81
C VAL A 346 10.71 -5.88 -10.69
N GLU A 347 11.89 -6.21 -10.17
CA GLU A 347 12.01 -7.18 -9.08
C GLU A 347 12.66 -6.55 -7.84
N SER A 348 12.03 -6.75 -6.69
CA SER A 348 12.53 -6.30 -5.37
C SER A 348 12.94 -4.81 -5.35
N SER A 349 12.22 -3.97 -6.07
CA SER A 349 12.59 -2.60 -6.39
C SER A 349 11.49 -1.61 -6.05
N LYS A 350 11.85 -0.33 -6.03
CA LYS A 350 10.90 0.77 -5.88
C LYS A 350 10.95 1.64 -7.13
N ILE A 351 9.79 1.88 -7.70
CA ILE A 351 9.64 2.77 -8.84
C ILE A 351 8.63 3.87 -8.53
N SER A 352 8.84 5.06 -9.03
CA SER A 352 7.98 6.22 -8.78
C SER A 352 7.87 7.10 -10.00
N GLY A 353 6.65 7.46 -10.36
CA GLY A 353 6.30 8.29 -11.49
C GLY A 353 5.08 7.78 -12.23
N ARG A 354 4.60 8.52 -13.21
CA ARG A 354 3.50 8.08 -14.09
C ARG A 354 4.03 7.43 -15.36
N VAL A 355 3.16 6.71 -16.04
CA VAL A 355 3.42 6.12 -17.37
C VAL A 355 2.55 6.85 -18.36
N ALA A 356 3.17 7.48 -19.35
CA ALA A 356 2.48 8.34 -20.28
C ALA A 356 3.09 8.25 -21.70
N ASN A 357 2.33 8.69 -22.70
CA ASN A 357 2.81 8.91 -24.05
C ASN A 357 3.22 10.38 -24.20
N ILE A 358 4.30 10.63 -24.91
CA ILE A 358 4.71 11.97 -25.30
C ILE A 358 4.52 12.09 -26.81
N ARG A 359 3.88 13.17 -27.21
CA ARG A 359 3.92 13.62 -28.61
C ARG A 359 4.92 14.75 -28.71
N ASP A 360 5.86 14.60 -29.63
CA ASP A 360 6.68 15.71 -30.05
C ASP A 360 5.79 16.67 -30.88
N ALA A 361 5.57 17.85 -30.36
CA ALA A 361 4.93 18.92 -31.12
C ALA A 361 6.06 19.87 -31.60
N SER A 362 6.84 19.43 -32.55
CA SER A 362 7.72 20.35 -33.26
C SER A 362 6.84 21.27 -34.10
N ASP A 363 6.67 22.50 -33.64
CA ASP A 363 6.12 23.56 -34.50
C ASP A 363 7.14 23.90 -35.59
N GLU A 364 6.73 23.93 -36.86
CA GLU A 364 7.58 24.25 -38.02
C GLU A 364 8.25 25.62 -37.97
N ASN A 365 8.13 26.36 -36.87
CA ASN A 365 8.69 27.69 -36.68
C ASN A 365 9.85 27.67 -35.66
N ASP A 366 10.94 27.12 -36.09
CA ASP A 366 12.34 27.50 -35.90
C ASP A 366 12.72 28.24 -34.63
N ASP A 367 12.48 27.70 -33.48
CA ASP A 367 13.18 28.06 -32.24
C ASP A 367 13.29 26.81 -31.33
N ASN A 368 14.21 25.95 -31.56
CA ASN A 368 14.90 24.97 -30.62
C ASN A 368 14.26 24.68 -29.24
N GLU A 369 12.99 24.84 -29.03
CA GLU A 369 12.23 24.44 -27.86
C GLU A 369 11.40 23.21 -28.23
N LEU A 370 11.83 22.06 -27.73
CA LEU A 370 11.06 20.82 -27.80
C LEU A 370 9.80 21.01 -26.95
N ASP A 371 8.67 21.24 -27.60
CA ASP A 371 7.40 21.42 -26.92
C ASP A 371 6.80 20.03 -26.65
N ILE A 372 7.03 19.49 -25.48
CA ILE A 372 6.61 18.16 -25.09
C ILE A 372 5.18 18.16 -24.61
N HIS A 373 4.29 17.65 -25.43
CA HIS A 373 2.91 17.36 -25.03
C HIS A 373 2.76 15.96 -24.47
N ILE A 374 2.40 15.87 -23.18
CA ILE A 374 2.11 14.59 -22.53
C ILE A 374 0.66 14.21 -22.78
N ASP A 375 0.44 13.15 -23.54
CA ASP A 375 -0.88 12.56 -23.75
C ASP A 375 -1.14 11.44 -22.73
N THR A 376 -1.83 11.76 -21.64
CA THR A 376 -2.19 10.79 -20.60
C THR A 376 -3.31 9.83 -21.01
N LYS A 377 -3.81 9.91 -22.24
CA LYS A 377 -4.91 9.08 -22.76
C LYS A 377 -4.47 8.12 -23.87
N ALA A 378 -3.33 8.39 -24.50
CA ALA A 378 -2.80 7.54 -25.53
C ALA A 378 -2.22 6.22 -24.96
N ASN A 379 -2.27 5.16 -25.74
CA ASN A 379 -1.64 3.89 -25.38
C ASN A 379 -0.11 4.06 -25.39
N THR A 380 0.57 3.50 -24.41
CA THR A 380 2.03 3.56 -24.29
C THR A 380 2.73 2.30 -24.78
N ASN A 381 2.00 1.22 -25.04
CA ASN A 381 2.52 -0.11 -25.32
C ASN A 381 3.57 -0.63 -24.31
N VAL A 382 3.48 -0.16 -23.06
CA VAL A 382 4.34 -0.60 -21.96
C VAL A 382 3.72 -1.79 -21.24
N ASP A 383 4.43 -2.91 -21.24
CA ASP A 383 4.11 -4.11 -20.45
C ASP A 383 4.95 -4.14 -19.18
N LEU A 384 4.31 -3.94 -18.03
CA LEU A 384 4.95 -3.88 -16.73
C LEU A 384 4.75 -5.17 -15.94
N THR A 385 5.84 -5.87 -15.62
CA THR A 385 5.86 -6.99 -14.70
C THR A 385 6.51 -6.59 -13.39
N MET A 386 5.79 -6.73 -12.28
CA MET A 386 6.27 -6.38 -10.94
C MET A 386 6.32 -7.61 -10.03
N LYS A 387 7.48 -7.85 -9.41
CA LYS A 387 7.67 -8.94 -8.44
C LYS A 387 8.31 -8.40 -7.16
N ASN A 388 7.64 -8.61 -6.01
CA ASN A 388 8.09 -8.12 -4.70
C ASN A 388 8.46 -6.62 -4.70
N SER A 389 7.77 -5.81 -5.47
CA SER A 389 8.14 -4.43 -5.79
C SER A 389 7.06 -3.43 -5.41
N GLN A 390 7.44 -2.15 -5.41
CA GLN A 390 6.54 -1.06 -5.10
C GLN A 390 6.56 -0.02 -6.23
N TRP A 391 5.39 0.37 -6.68
CA TRP A 391 5.20 1.45 -7.64
C TRP A 391 4.36 2.57 -7.03
N THR A 392 4.90 3.78 -7.02
CA THR A 392 4.19 4.99 -6.62
C THR A 392 3.78 5.77 -7.87
N VAL A 393 2.48 5.80 -8.13
CA VAL A 393 1.90 6.50 -9.29
C VAL A 393 1.56 7.92 -8.89
N ASN A 394 2.16 8.91 -9.53
CA ASN A 394 2.00 10.34 -9.20
C ASN A 394 1.17 11.14 -10.21
N GLY A 395 0.52 10.47 -11.16
CA GLY A 395 -0.34 11.05 -12.18
C GLY A 395 -1.11 9.99 -12.95
N ASP A 396 -2.11 10.40 -13.73
CA ASP A 396 -2.82 9.50 -14.63
C ASP A 396 -1.83 8.71 -15.48
N SER A 397 -2.01 7.39 -15.50
CA SER A 397 -1.05 6.47 -16.11
C SER A 397 -1.74 5.48 -17.03
N HIS A 398 -1.08 5.19 -18.14
CA HIS A 398 -1.51 4.21 -19.13
C HIS A 398 -0.49 3.10 -19.27
N LEU A 399 -0.93 1.85 -19.20
CA LEU A 399 -0.13 0.66 -19.49
C LEU A 399 -0.84 -0.18 -20.55
N ASN A 400 -0.08 -0.93 -21.33
CA ASN A 400 -0.61 -2.03 -22.12
C ASN A 400 -0.96 -3.20 -21.20
N GLY A 401 0.00 -3.74 -20.47
CA GLY A 401 -0.19 -4.84 -19.55
C GLY A 401 0.39 -4.59 -18.15
N LEU A 402 -0.24 -5.16 -17.12
CA LEU A 402 0.27 -5.19 -15.76
C LEU A 402 0.20 -6.60 -15.17
N ALA A 403 1.37 -7.19 -14.95
CA ALA A 403 1.51 -8.45 -14.23
C ALA A 403 2.10 -8.19 -12.83
N MET A 404 1.42 -8.64 -11.79
CA MET A 404 1.86 -8.42 -10.40
C MET A 404 2.08 -9.73 -9.66
N ALA A 405 3.17 -9.80 -8.89
CA ALA A 405 3.42 -10.88 -7.95
C ALA A 405 3.92 -10.28 -6.62
N ASN A 406 3.10 -10.35 -5.59
CA ASN A 406 3.39 -9.79 -4.24
C ASN A 406 3.86 -8.33 -4.27
N SER A 407 3.33 -7.54 -5.16
CA SER A 407 3.75 -6.16 -5.39
C SER A 407 2.66 -5.17 -4.98
N THR A 408 3.05 -3.93 -4.76
CA THR A 408 2.14 -2.86 -4.39
C THR A 408 2.20 -1.72 -5.41
N THR A 409 1.05 -1.26 -5.85
CA THR A 409 0.89 -0.05 -6.66
C THR A 409 0.06 0.97 -5.87
N SER A 410 0.65 2.13 -5.58
CA SER A 410 0.01 3.17 -4.76
C SER A 410 -0.24 4.41 -5.60
N LEU A 411 -1.51 4.76 -5.82
CA LEU A 411 -1.90 5.98 -6.51
C LEU A 411 -1.82 7.15 -5.53
N GLN A 412 -1.02 8.15 -5.89
CA GLN A 412 -0.84 9.33 -5.05
C GLN A 412 -1.66 10.51 -5.57
N LYS A 413 -2.45 11.06 -4.66
CA LYS A 413 -3.22 12.26 -4.96
C LYS A 413 -2.29 13.46 -5.16
N THR A 414 -2.36 14.09 -6.33
CA THR A 414 -1.63 15.32 -6.61
C THR A 414 -2.54 16.52 -6.34
N GLY A 415 -2.32 17.20 -5.20
CA GLY A 415 -3.22 18.22 -4.70
C GLY A 415 -4.60 17.65 -4.38
N ASN A 416 -5.63 18.08 -5.12
CA ASN A 416 -7.00 17.58 -4.99
C ASN A 416 -7.43 16.63 -6.12
N GLN A 417 -6.52 16.29 -7.04
CA GLN A 417 -6.83 15.43 -8.18
C GLN A 417 -6.60 13.96 -7.82
N PHE A 418 -7.61 13.15 -8.10
CA PHE A 418 -7.54 11.69 -8.06
C PHE A 418 -6.90 11.18 -9.35
N GLN A 419 -6.21 10.05 -9.27
CA GLN A 419 -5.47 9.48 -10.37
C GLN A 419 -6.20 8.28 -10.96
N THR A 420 -6.00 8.06 -12.26
CA THR A 420 -6.51 6.89 -12.97
C THR A 420 -5.35 6.07 -13.52
N LEU A 421 -5.32 4.79 -13.19
CA LEU A 421 -4.45 3.81 -13.83
C LEU A 421 -5.27 3.05 -14.87
N THR A 422 -4.98 3.28 -16.13
CA THR A 422 -5.61 2.59 -17.27
C THR A 422 -4.70 1.46 -17.78
N ILE A 423 -5.25 0.27 -17.93
CA ILE A 423 -4.57 -0.91 -18.45
C ILE A 423 -5.39 -1.38 -19.65
N THR A 424 -4.78 -1.41 -20.83
CA THR A 424 -5.52 -1.60 -22.07
C THR A 424 -5.68 -3.06 -22.49
N ASP A 425 -4.71 -3.93 -22.14
CA ASP A 425 -4.68 -5.32 -22.59
C ASP A 425 -4.92 -6.32 -21.46
N TYR A 426 -4.06 -6.34 -20.43
CA TYR A 426 -4.25 -7.30 -19.33
C TYR A 426 -3.81 -6.81 -17.94
N LEU A 427 -4.57 -7.25 -16.92
CA LEU A 427 -4.19 -7.21 -15.48
C LEU A 427 -4.19 -8.62 -14.93
N ILE A 428 -3.04 -9.15 -14.54
CA ILE A 428 -2.92 -10.53 -14.06
C ILE A 428 -2.10 -10.67 -12.78
N GLY A 429 -2.36 -11.75 -12.02
CA GLY A 429 -1.53 -12.17 -10.90
C GLY A 429 -2.11 -11.86 -9.53
N ASN A 430 -1.25 -11.36 -8.61
CA ASN A 430 -1.67 -10.98 -7.26
C ASN A 430 -0.89 -9.77 -6.78
N GLY A 431 -1.56 -8.88 -6.10
CA GLY A 431 -0.92 -7.65 -5.64
C GLY A 431 -1.81 -6.81 -4.76
N HIS A 432 -1.30 -5.65 -4.46
CA HIS A 432 -1.96 -4.67 -3.62
C HIS A 432 -2.02 -3.32 -4.33
N PHE A 433 -3.19 -2.67 -4.25
CA PHE A 433 -3.37 -1.30 -4.71
C PHE A 433 -3.77 -0.40 -3.54
N ASP A 434 -3.05 0.70 -3.34
CA ASP A 434 -3.47 1.77 -2.44
C ASP A 434 -4.16 2.88 -3.22
N LEU A 435 -5.41 3.19 -2.84
CA LEU A 435 -6.26 4.16 -3.51
C LEU A 435 -6.75 5.21 -2.53
N ASN A 436 -6.85 6.45 -2.97
CA ASN A 436 -7.50 7.53 -2.24
C ASN A 436 -8.95 7.64 -2.64
N THR A 437 -9.82 8.01 -1.68
CA THR A 437 -11.24 8.28 -1.92
C THR A 437 -11.67 9.58 -1.26
N ASP A 438 -12.69 10.20 -1.81
CA ASP A 438 -13.53 11.20 -1.16
C ASP A 438 -14.98 10.76 -1.32
N LEU A 439 -15.44 9.94 -0.38
CA LEU A 439 -16.79 9.40 -0.38
C LEU A 439 -17.84 10.50 -0.24
N ALA A 440 -17.47 11.66 0.33
CA ALA A 440 -18.34 12.83 0.42
C ALA A 440 -18.68 13.41 -0.95
N ASN A 441 -17.71 13.47 -1.84
CA ASN A 441 -17.85 14.01 -3.18
C ASN A 441 -18.00 12.92 -4.25
N GLN A 442 -18.06 11.66 -3.87
CA GLN A 442 -18.14 10.50 -4.75
C GLN A 442 -16.99 10.43 -5.77
N GLN A 443 -15.78 10.74 -5.30
CA GLN A 443 -14.55 10.74 -6.09
C GLN A 443 -13.55 9.72 -5.55
N SER A 444 -12.75 9.17 -6.42
CA SER A 444 -11.68 8.23 -6.04
C SER A 444 -10.61 8.13 -7.09
N ASP A 445 -9.44 7.66 -6.68
CA ASP A 445 -8.53 7.02 -7.60
C ASP A 445 -9.20 5.82 -8.24
N LYS A 446 -8.84 5.49 -9.48
CA LYS A 446 -9.45 4.41 -10.25
C LYS A 446 -8.41 3.50 -10.89
N ILE A 447 -8.78 2.23 -11.00
CA ILE A 447 -8.12 1.25 -11.87
C ILE A 447 -9.13 0.91 -12.98
N VAL A 448 -8.72 1.08 -14.22
CA VAL A 448 -9.56 0.79 -15.41
C VAL A 448 -8.85 -0.24 -16.26
N VAL A 449 -9.41 -1.44 -16.35
CA VAL A 449 -8.89 -2.54 -17.17
C VAL A 449 -9.82 -2.73 -18.36
N LYS A 450 -9.31 -2.40 -19.54
CA LYS A 450 -10.07 -2.46 -20.79
C LYS A 450 -9.97 -3.81 -21.52
N GLY A 451 -9.01 -4.64 -21.15
CA GLY A 451 -8.79 -5.96 -21.68
C GLY A 451 -9.06 -7.07 -20.66
N ASP A 452 -8.25 -8.10 -20.67
CA ASP A 452 -8.41 -9.25 -19.80
C ASP A 452 -8.00 -8.95 -18.34
N ASP A 453 -8.77 -9.46 -17.40
CA ASP A 453 -8.46 -9.36 -15.98
C ASP A 453 -8.55 -10.72 -15.28
N SER A 454 -7.53 -11.08 -14.51
CA SER A 454 -7.53 -12.31 -13.72
C SER A 454 -6.59 -12.21 -12.51
N GLY A 455 -6.91 -12.95 -11.47
CA GLY A 455 -6.09 -13.02 -10.27
C GLY A 455 -6.78 -12.46 -9.02
N ASN A 456 -5.99 -12.24 -7.96
CA ASN A 456 -6.50 -11.81 -6.66
C ASN A 456 -5.74 -10.58 -6.16
N PHE A 457 -6.46 -9.49 -5.98
CA PHE A 457 -5.88 -8.22 -5.57
C PHE A 457 -6.53 -7.70 -4.29
N THR A 458 -5.76 -6.96 -3.50
CA THR A 458 -6.26 -6.27 -2.33
C THR A 458 -6.23 -4.76 -2.55
N LEU A 459 -7.21 -4.06 -1.98
CA LEU A 459 -7.32 -2.60 -2.04
C LEU A 459 -7.13 -2.00 -0.65
N GLY A 460 -6.12 -1.17 -0.48
CA GLY A 460 -5.95 -0.28 0.65
C GLY A 460 -6.65 1.05 0.35
N ILE A 461 -7.63 1.44 1.17
CA ILE A 461 -8.40 2.65 0.92
C ILE A 461 -8.08 3.71 1.97
N LYS A 462 -7.71 4.89 1.50
CA LYS A 462 -7.54 6.09 2.32
C LYS A 462 -8.60 7.11 1.94
N ASP A 463 -9.66 7.20 2.76
CA ASP A 463 -10.71 8.19 2.56
C ASP A 463 -10.30 9.58 3.05
N SER A 464 -10.90 10.62 2.46
CA SER A 464 -10.68 12.03 2.84
C SER A 464 -11.12 12.35 4.28
N GLY A 465 -12.01 11.52 4.83
CA GLY A 465 -12.62 11.72 6.16
C GLY A 465 -13.75 12.75 6.18
N ASN A 466 -14.10 13.32 5.04
CA ASN A 466 -15.25 14.21 4.92
C ASN A 466 -16.55 13.44 5.09
N GLU A 467 -17.59 14.12 5.63
CA GLU A 467 -18.90 13.51 5.76
C GLU A 467 -19.59 13.36 4.41
N PRO A 468 -20.00 12.14 4.02
CA PRO A 468 -20.73 11.95 2.79
C PRO A 468 -22.07 12.71 2.77
N ASN A 469 -22.29 13.53 1.75
CA ASN A 469 -23.52 14.31 1.59
C ASN A 469 -24.73 13.41 1.27
N ALA A 470 -24.50 12.27 0.63
CA ALA A 470 -25.51 11.27 0.33
C ALA A 470 -25.14 9.95 0.99
N ALA A 471 -25.92 9.57 1.99
CA ALA A 471 -25.71 8.29 2.68
C ALA A 471 -25.85 7.04 1.78
N ASN A 472 -26.36 7.21 0.55
CA ASN A 472 -26.43 6.19 -0.49
C ASN A 472 -25.33 6.36 -1.54
N GLY A 473 -24.33 7.23 -1.29
CA GLY A 473 -23.22 7.44 -2.20
C GLY A 473 -22.44 6.16 -2.42
N LYS A 474 -22.01 5.96 -3.64
CA LYS A 474 -21.12 4.87 -4.03
C LYS A 474 -20.00 5.42 -4.90
N VAL A 475 -18.85 4.77 -4.84
CA VAL A 475 -17.67 5.13 -5.62
C VAL A 475 -17.14 3.89 -6.30
N THR A 476 -16.95 3.95 -7.62
CA THR A 476 -16.34 2.86 -8.37
C THR A 476 -14.82 3.00 -8.24
N LEU A 477 -14.18 1.94 -7.74
CA LEU A 477 -12.73 1.88 -7.55
C LEU A 477 -12.03 1.14 -8.69
N VAL A 478 -12.66 0.08 -9.20
CA VAL A 478 -12.12 -0.72 -10.29
C VAL A 478 -13.20 -0.94 -11.34
N GLU A 479 -12.87 -0.60 -12.56
CA GLU A 479 -13.68 -0.88 -13.74
C GLU A 479 -12.97 -1.95 -14.56
N THR A 480 -13.64 -3.06 -14.86
CA THR A 480 -13.07 -4.13 -15.66
C THR A 480 -14.01 -4.54 -16.76
N GLN A 481 -13.45 -5.04 -17.89
CA GLN A 481 -14.24 -5.54 -19.00
C GLN A 481 -14.75 -6.95 -18.73
N THR A 482 -13.91 -7.86 -18.25
CA THR A 482 -14.27 -9.27 -18.08
C THR A 482 -14.78 -9.60 -16.69
N GLY A 483 -14.32 -8.90 -15.67
CA GLY A 483 -14.70 -9.11 -14.27
C GLY A 483 -14.19 -10.42 -13.68
N GLN A 484 -13.12 -10.99 -14.20
CA GLN A 484 -12.57 -12.26 -13.69
C GLN A 484 -11.66 -12.05 -12.48
N ALA A 485 -10.95 -10.93 -12.42
CA ALA A 485 -10.14 -10.57 -11.26
C ALA A 485 -10.99 -10.36 -10.01
N GLN A 486 -10.48 -10.82 -8.87
CA GLN A 486 -11.11 -10.68 -7.57
C GLN A 486 -10.41 -9.60 -6.77
N PHE A 487 -11.20 -8.70 -6.20
CA PHE A 487 -10.69 -7.63 -5.33
C PHE A 487 -11.31 -7.76 -3.94
N SER A 488 -10.51 -7.49 -2.92
CA SER A 488 -10.93 -7.41 -1.53
C SER A 488 -10.28 -6.22 -0.85
N LEU A 489 -10.86 -5.73 0.23
CA LEU A 489 -10.21 -4.70 1.03
C LEU A 489 -9.06 -5.32 1.85
N LYS A 490 -7.98 -4.55 2.04
CA LYS A 490 -6.85 -4.93 2.89
C LYS A 490 -7.23 -4.79 4.36
N ASP A 491 -6.78 -5.73 5.20
CA ASP A 491 -6.89 -5.72 6.66
C ASP A 491 -8.32 -5.75 7.23
N ARG A 492 -9.30 -5.15 6.59
CA ARG A 492 -10.70 -5.09 6.99
C ARG A 492 -11.58 -5.22 5.76
N ASP A 493 -12.80 -5.72 5.93
CA ASP A 493 -13.77 -5.81 4.84
C ASP A 493 -14.64 -4.55 4.68
N TYR A 494 -14.24 -3.44 5.31
CA TYR A 494 -14.95 -2.17 5.29
C TYR A 494 -14.04 -0.94 5.33
N VAL A 495 -14.62 0.19 4.90
CA VAL A 495 -14.07 1.54 5.05
C VAL A 495 -15.10 2.39 5.79
N ASP A 496 -14.68 3.06 6.86
CA ASP A 496 -15.52 4.00 7.59
C ASP A 496 -15.27 5.43 7.07
N ALA A 497 -16.34 6.10 6.61
CA ALA A 497 -16.30 7.48 6.20
C ALA A 497 -17.42 8.25 6.91
N GLY A 498 -17.07 9.28 7.67
CA GLY A 498 -17.98 10.05 8.46
C GLY A 498 -18.83 9.18 9.39
N ALA A 499 -20.16 9.31 9.32
CA ALA A 499 -21.09 8.58 10.16
C ALA A 499 -21.31 7.11 9.73
N TYR A 500 -20.89 6.72 8.54
CA TYR A 500 -21.31 5.47 7.91
C TYR A 500 -20.14 4.56 7.52
N ARG A 501 -20.48 3.26 7.36
CA ARG A 501 -19.58 2.19 6.94
C ARG A 501 -19.86 1.79 5.50
N TYR A 502 -18.80 1.66 4.71
CA TYR A 502 -18.83 1.27 3.31
C TYR A 502 -18.12 -0.08 3.13
N ARG A 503 -18.63 -0.89 2.21
CA ARG A 503 -18.03 -2.18 1.84
C ARG A 503 -17.78 -2.26 0.35
N LEU A 504 -16.76 -3.01 -0.03
CA LEU A 504 -16.48 -3.31 -1.42
C LEU A 504 -17.49 -4.33 -1.93
N ASN A 505 -18.15 -4.01 -3.03
CA ASN A 505 -19.14 -4.87 -3.67
C ASN A 505 -18.83 -4.98 -5.16
N LYS A 506 -19.07 -6.14 -5.74
CA LYS A 506 -19.02 -6.32 -7.17
C LYS A 506 -20.39 -6.00 -7.78
N GLU A 507 -20.42 -5.01 -8.70
CA GLU A 507 -21.61 -4.63 -9.47
C GLU A 507 -21.34 -4.85 -10.97
N GLY A 508 -21.92 -5.91 -11.53
CA GLY A 508 -21.54 -6.37 -12.88
C GLY A 508 -20.10 -6.83 -12.92
N THR A 509 -19.26 -6.20 -13.74
CA THR A 509 -17.82 -6.44 -13.81
C THR A 509 -17.00 -5.51 -12.91
N ASN A 510 -17.61 -4.46 -12.38
CA ASN A 510 -16.93 -3.40 -11.64
C ASN A 510 -16.93 -3.64 -10.13
N TRP A 511 -15.98 -3.04 -9.43
CA TRP A 511 -15.88 -3.08 -7.98
C TRP A 511 -16.13 -1.69 -7.39
N VAL A 512 -17.16 -1.63 -6.52
CA VAL A 512 -17.75 -0.40 -6.02
C VAL A 512 -17.71 -0.38 -4.50
N LEU A 513 -17.23 0.71 -3.92
CA LEU A 513 -17.34 0.97 -2.50
C LEU A 513 -18.70 1.63 -2.22
N ALA A 514 -19.58 0.94 -1.50
CA ALA A 514 -20.94 1.40 -1.22
C ALA A 514 -21.32 1.18 0.24
N ASN A 515 -22.21 2.03 0.77
CA ASN A 515 -22.79 1.81 2.09
C ASN A 515 -23.68 0.58 2.05
N ARG A 516 -23.37 -0.39 2.89
CA ARG A 516 -24.13 -1.63 3.00
C ARG A 516 -25.26 -1.49 4.02
N GLN A 517 -26.33 -2.26 3.83
CA GLN A 517 -27.37 -2.44 4.85
C GLN A 517 -26.75 -2.94 6.15
N ALA A 518 -27.20 -2.38 7.28
CA ALA A 518 -26.84 -2.92 8.58
C ALA A 518 -27.26 -4.40 8.64
N GLU A 519 -26.32 -5.29 8.90
CA GLU A 519 -26.62 -6.72 9.02
C GLU A 519 -27.71 -6.91 10.06
N SER A 520 -28.73 -7.71 9.71
CA SER A 520 -29.60 -8.28 10.70
C SER A 520 -28.74 -9.19 11.58
N VAL A 521 -28.41 -8.77 12.78
CA VAL A 521 -27.78 -9.65 13.76
C VAL A 521 -28.67 -10.89 13.81
N LYS A 522 -28.17 -12.01 13.30
CA LYS A 522 -28.83 -13.29 13.48
C LYS A 522 -28.92 -13.46 14.98
N ASP A 523 -30.16 -13.50 15.48
CA ASP A 523 -30.44 -13.81 16.88
C ASP A 523 -29.90 -15.22 17.09
N ASN A 524 -28.70 -15.37 17.61
CA ASN A 524 -28.12 -16.63 18.04
C ASN A 524 -28.81 -17.12 19.32
N SER A 525 -30.15 -16.95 19.40
CA SER A 525 -30.94 -17.77 20.29
C SER A 525 -30.92 -19.17 19.71
N VAL A 526 -29.93 -19.95 20.12
CA VAL A 526 -30.02 -21.40 20.02
C VAL A 526 -31.25 -21.78 20.77
N GLN A 527 -32.34 -21.99 20.04
CA GLN A 527 -33.50 -22.67 20.59
C GLN A 527 -33.00 -24.04 21.05
N PRO A 528 -33.15 -24.44 22.32
CA PRO A 528 -32.75 -25.75 22.73
C PRO A 528 -33.46 -26.75 21.83
N THR A 529 -32.68 -27.43 21.00
CA THR A 529 -33.22 -28.57 20.24
C THR A 529 -33.63 -29.60 21.25
N THR A 530 -34.93 -29.85 21.34
CA THR A 530 -35.53 -31.00 22.06
C THR A 530 -34.74 -32.25 21.59
N PRO A 531 -34.22 -33.08 22.49
CA PRO A 531 -33.49 -34.28 22.08
C PRO A 531 -34.41 -35.12 21.17
N ALA A 532 -33.92 -35.41 19.97
CA ALA A 532 -34.60 -36.28 19.05
C ALA A 532 -34.78 -37.65 19.71
N LYS A 533 -36.00 -38.11 19.75
CA LYS A 533 -36.41 -39.45 20.18
C LYS A 533 -35.62 -40.47 19.35
N PRO A 534 -35.02 -41.50 19.93
CA PRO A 534 -34.26 -42.50 19.20
C PRO A 534 -35.14 -43.15 18.12
N VAL A 535 -34.68 -43.06 16.86
CA VAL A 535 -35.33 -43.77 15.75
C VAL A 535 -34.83 -45.21 15.77
N THR A 536 -35.75 -46.12 15.96
CA THR A 536 -35.54 -47.58 15.84
C THR A 536 -35.24 -47.90 14.36
N PRO A 537 -34.21 -48.68 14.02
CA PRO A 537 -33.94 -49.05 12.63
C PRO A 537 -35.06 -49.96 12.09
N ALA A 538 -35.58 -49.59 10.92
CA ALA A 538 -36.50 -50.44 10.17
C ALA A 538 -35.69 -51.58 9.47
N PRO A 539 -36.31 -52.80 9.34
CA PRO A 539 -35.58 -53.93 8.72
C PRO A 539 -35.38 -53.74 7.24
N THR A 540 -34.17 -54.11 6.76
CA THR A 540 -33.78 -54.18 5.38
C THR A 540 -34.54 -55.27 4.64
N GLU A 541 -35.25 -54.91 3.57
CA GLU A 541 -35.79 -55.82 2.55
C GLU A 541 -34.77 -56.15 1.48
N PRO A 542 -34.76 -57.35 0.93
CA PRO A 542 -33.68 -57.82 0.02
C PRO A 542 -33.88 -57.30 -1.40
N THR A 543 -32.72 -56.93 -2.00
CA THR A 543 -32.55 -56.50 -3.38
C THR A 543 -32.99 -57.55 -4.42
N GLN A 544 -33.86 -57.17 -5.35
CA GLN A 544 -34.12 -57.88 -6.61
C GLN A 544 -33.25 -57.39 -7.76
N PRO A 545 -33.00 -58.24 -8.77
CA PRO A 545 -31.95 -57.98 -9.75
C PRO A 545 -32.35 -57.02 -10.88
N VAL A 546 -31.31 -56.33 -11.39
CA VAL A 546 -31.36 -55.40 -12.51
C VAL A 546 -31.86 -56.00 -13.81
N VAL A 547 -32.89 -55.41 -14.40
CA VAL A 547 -33.40 -55.72 -15.76
C VAL A 547 -32.84 -54.67 -16.75
N GLN A 548 -32.30 -55.17 -17.89
CA GLN A 548 -31.77 -54.37 -18.99
C GLN A 548 -32.79 -53.41 -19.63
N PRO A 549 -32.38 -52.25 -20.14
CA PRO A 549 -33.29 -51.30 -20.80
C PRO A 549 -33.65 -51.69 -22.21
N LYS A 550 -34.96 -51.61 -22.52
CA LYS A 550 -35.55 -51.78 -23.83
C LYS A 550 -35.46 -50.50 -24.65
N PRO A 551 -35.36 -50.56 -26.00
CA PRO A 551 -35.17 -49.39 -26.86
C PRO A 551 -36.39 -48.47 -26.89
N VAL A 552 -36.14 -47.16 -26.83
CA VAL A 552 -37.16 -46.11 -26.86
C VAL A 552 -37.44 -45.72 -28.32
N THR A 553 -38.70 -45.74 -28.67
CA THR A 553 -39.22 -45.24 -29.96
C THR A 553 -39.31 -43.71 -29.93
N PRO A 554 -38.99 -43.01 -31.04
CA PRO A 554 -39.00 -41.54 -31.02
C PRO A 554 -40.42 -40.96 -31.02
N THR A 555 -40.69 -40.06 -30.13
CA THR A 555 -41.93 -39.27 -30.05
C THR A 555 -41.86 -38.06 -31.00
N PRO A 556 -42.93 -37.67 -31.70
CA PRO A 556 -42.94 -36.54 -32.63
C PRO A 556 -42.85 -35.21 -31.93
N PRO A 557 -42.34 -34.13 -32.62
CA PRO A 557 -42.04 -32.84 -32.02
C PRO A 557 -43.32 -32.11 -31.57
N VAL A 558 -43.27 -31.63 -30.33
CA VAL A 558 -44.29 -30.76 -29.76
C VAL A 558 -44.12 -29.36 -30.36
N VAL A 559 -45.18 -28.89 -31.04
CA VAL A 559 -45.29 -27.51 -31.52
C VAL A 559 -45.51 -26.63 -30.29
N VAL A 560 -44.51 -25.83 -29.94
CA VAL A 560 -44.65 -24.80 -28.90
C VAL A 560 -45.30 -23.57 -29.54
N GLN A 561 -46.53 -23.30 -29.09
CA GLN A 561 -47.26 -22.08 -29.43
C GLN A 561 -46.58 -20.88 -28.67
N PRO A 562 -46.38 -19.72 -29.33
CA PRO A 562 -45.79 -18.57 -28.67
C PRO A 562 -46.72 -18.05 -27.53
N THR A 563 -46.27 -18.09 -26.32
CA THR A 563 -46.91 -17.42 -25.17
C THR A 563 -46.73 -15.93 -25.33
N GLN A 564 -47.82 -15.20 -25.35
CA GLN A 564 -47.87 -13.73 -25.31
C GLN A 564 -47.13 -13.22 -24.08
N PRO A 565 -46.29 -12.18 -24.17
CA PRO A 565 -45.64 -11.59 -22.99
C PRO A 565 -46.67 -11.02 -22.04
N GLN A 566 -46.73 -11.51 -20.81
CA GLN A 566 -47.47 -10.86 -19.75
C GLN A 566 -46.80 -9.49 -19.45
N PRO A 567 -47.56 -8.44 -19.19
CA PRO A 567 -47.03 -7.17 -18.77
C PRO A 567 -46.22 -7.37 -17.49
N ILE A 568 -44.92 -7.03 -17.52
CA ILE A 568 -44.09 -6.99 -16.32
C ILE A 568 -44.65 -5.85 -15.44
N GLN A 569 -45.29 -6.26 -14.35
CA GLN A 569 -45.68 -5.30 -13.32
C GLN A 569 -44.41 -4.62 -12.79
N PRO A 570 -44.35 -3.31 -12.73
CA PRO A 570 -43.15 -2.63 -12.21
C PRO A 570 -42.89 -3.14 -10.81
N SER A 571 -41.73 -3.76 -10.59
CA SER A 571 -41.28 -4.15 -9.26
C SER A 571 -41.30 -2.90 -8.37
N GLN A 572 -42.09 -2.93 -7.30
CA GLN A 572 -42.13 -1.89 -6.28
C GLN A 572 -40.68 -1.66 -5.83
N PRO A 573 -40.15 -0.40 -5.78
CA PRO A 573 -38.81 -0.16 -5.33
C PRO A 573 -38.61 -0.81 -3.97
N ALA A 574 -37.62 -1.66 -3.83
CA ALA A 574 -37.23 -2.25 -2.57
C ALA A 574 -37.04 -1.10 -1.55
N SER A 575 -37.71 -1.20 -0.41
CA SER A 575 -37.51 -0.22 0.67
C SER A 575 -36.02 -0.07 0.93
N PRO A 576 -35.49 1.16 1.00
CA PRO A 576 -34.06 1.34 1.26
C PRO A 576 -33.72 0.63 2.57
N GLY A 577 -32.77 -0.28 2.51
CA GLY A 577 -32.34 -1.01 3.70
C GLY A 577 -31.68 -0.08 4.72
N LEU A 578 -31.66 -0.53 5.98
CA LEU A 578 -31.02 0.22 7.06
C LEU A 578 -29.51 0.32 6.82
N LYS A 579 -28.95 1.50 6.99
CA LYS A 579 -27.51 1.79 6.79
C LYS A 579 -26.68 1.33 7.98
N ALA A 580 -25.51 0.80 7.71
CA ALA A 580 -24.50 0.47 8.70
C ALA A 580 -23.76 1.74 9.17
N LEU A 581 -23.64 1.89 10.48
CA LEU A 581 -22.88 2.99 11.09
C LEU A 581 -21.37 2.73 10.97
N SER A 582 -20.56 3.79 10.98
CA SER A 582 -19.12 3.67 11.18
C SER A 582 -18.80 3.15 12.59
N GLU A 583 -17.62 2.59 12.80
CA GLU A 583 -17.17 2.09 14.11
C GLU A 583 -17.29 3.17 15.18
N LYS A 584 -16.85 4.38 14.90
CA LYS A 584 -16.93 5.53 15.80
C LYS A 584 -18.38 5.91 16.13
N THR A 585 -19.24 5.99 15.13
CA THR A 585 -20.65 6.36 15.33
C THR A 585 -21.37 5.30 16.14
N ASN A 586 -21.19 4.03 15.80
CA ASN A 586 -21.79 2.91 16.54
C ASN A 586 -21.31 2.90 18.00
N ALA A 587 -20.03 3.12 18.24
CA ALA A 587 -19.47 3.18 19.59
C ALA A 587 -20.07 4.35 20.41
N LEU A 588 -20.19 5.54 19.82
CA LEU A 588 -20.79 6.69 20.49
C LEU A 588 -22.23 6.43 20.92
N VAL A 589 -23.07 5.93 20.01
CA VAL A 589 -24.50 5.64 20.29
C VAL A 589 -24.62 4.51 21.32
N SER A 590 -23.90 3.42 21.14
CA SER A 590 -23.97 2.24 22.00
C SER A 590 -23.41 2.49 23.40
N LEU A 591 -22.32 3.25 23.55
CA LEU A 591 -21.79 3.60 24.86
C LEU A 591 -22.71 4.53 25.63
N ARG A 592 -23.49 5.41 24.99
CA ARG A 592 -24.51 6.20 25.69
C ARG A 592 -25.58 5.31 26.28
N GLN A 593 -26.04 4.28 25.55
CA GLN A 593 -26.97 3.27 26.09
C GLN A 593 -26.33 2.46 27.22
N ALA A 594 -25.09 2.02 27.05
CA ALA A 594 -24.33 1.26 28.05
C ALA A 594 -24.07 2.05 29.34
N GLN A 595 -23.93 3.38 29.27
CA GLN A 595 -23.88 4.23 30.48
C GLN A 595 -25.16 4.09 31.31
N GLY A 596 -26.32 4.11 30.66
CA GLY A 596 -27.62 3.89 31.33
C GLY A 596 -27.71 2.53 32.00
N VAL A 597 -27.23 1.47 31.30
CA VAL A 597 -27.17 0.10 31.86
C VAL A 597 -26.30 0.05 33.10
N LEU A 598 -25.10 0.59 33.03
CA LEU A 598 -24.14 0.58 34.15
C LEU A 598 -24.70 1.34 35.36
N LEU A 599 -25.29 2.52 35.17
CA LEU A 599 -25.92 3.30 36.24
C LEU A 599 -27.04 2.58 36.94
N SER A 600 -27.93 1.91 36.18
CA SER A 600 -29.02 1.11 36.66
C SER A 600 -28.54 -0.10 37.47
N GLN A 601 -27.51 -0.82 36.99
CA GLN A 601 -26.89 -1.95 37.69
C GLN A 601 -26.21 -1.52 38.99
N ASN A 602 -25.49 -0.40 38.98
CA ASN A 602 -24.85 0.14 40.17
C ASN A 602 -25.89 0.56 41.24
N LEU A 603 -27.11 0.91 40.86
CA LEU A 603 -28.14 1.33 41.78
C LEU A 603 -28.94 0.15 42.38
N GLN A 604 -29.29 -0.86 41.55
CA GLN A 604 -30.12 -1.98 41.94
C GLN A 604 -29.61 -2.70 43.19
N GLY A 605 -28.35 -2.94 43.31
CA GLY A 605 -27.83 -3.68 44.42
C GLY A 605 -27.76 -2.91 45.73
N ILE A 606 -28.10 -1.62 45.80
CA ILE A 606 -28.09 -0.87 47.06
C ILE A 606 -29.27 -1.27 47.94
N HIS A 607 -30.39 -1.54 47.35
CA HIS A 607 -31.59 -1.96 48.08
C HIS A 607 -31.43 -3.31 48.78
N GLN A 608 -30.72 -4.24 48.19
CA GLN A 608 -30.53 -5.58 48.73
C GLN A 608 -29.60 -5.64 49.96
N ARG A 609 -28.83 -4.54 50.22
CA ARG A 609 -28.06 -4.44 51.47
C ARG A 609 -28.94 -4.45 52.72
N LEU A 610 -30.19 -4.02 52.55
CA LEU A 610 -31.07 -3.77 53.68
C LEU A 610 -31.55 -5.05 54.35
N GLY A 611 -31.63 -6.19 53.65
CA GLY A 611 -32.07 -7.47 54.19
C GLY A 611 -33.27 -7.30 55.10
N GLU A 612 -33.37 -8.00 56.19
CA GLU A 612 -34.34 -7.65 57.24
C GLU A 612 -33.96 -6.36 57.89
N LEU A 613 -34.88 -5.38 57.82
CA LEU A 613 -34.65 -4.02 58.23
C LEU A 613 -34.56 -3.82 59.76
N LYS A 614 -35.03 -4.79 60.52
CA LYS A 614 -34.98 -4.72 62.00
C LYS A 614 -33.61 -5.14 62.48
N THR A 615 -32.89 -4.21 63.04
CA THR A 615 -31.63 -4.40 63.82
C THR A 615 -31.67 -3.50 65.03
N ASP A 616 -31.35 -4.09 66.14
CA ASP A 616 -31.22 -3.35 67.41
C ASP A 616 -29.90 -2.58 67.45
N LYS A 617 -29.09 -2.67 66.47
CA LYS A 617 -27.78 -2.04 66.37
C LYS A 617 -27.83 -0.65 65.75
N VAL A 618 -27.10 0.28 66.36
CA VAL A 618 -27.12 1.68 65.97
C VAL A 618 -26.37 1.94 64.67
N SER A 619 -25.22 1.29 64.51
CA SER A 619 -24.34 1.57 63.38
C SER A 619 -24.02 0.35 62.57
N ASN A 620 -23.77 0.55 61.28
CA ASN A 620 -23.25 -0.48 60.41
C ASN A 620 -22.24 0.00 59.36
N VAL A 621 -21.35 -0.91 58.94
CA VAL A 621 -20.52 -0.79 57.77
C VAL A 621 -20.84 -1.97 56.86
N TRP A 622 -20.81 -1.70 55.56
CA TRP A 622 -21.12 -2.74 54.61
C TRP A 622 -20.21 -2.64 53.37
N VAL A 623 -19.97 -3.77 52.72
CA VAL A 623 -19.33 -3.88 51.41
C VAL A 623 -20.21 -4.72 50.50
N LYS A 624 -20.25 -4.33 49.26
CA LYS A 624 -21.04 -4.98 48.23
C LYS A 624 -20.21 -5.13 46.96
N ASN A 625 -20.28 -6.32 46.36
CA ASN A 625 -19.70 -6.65 45.05
C ASN A 625 -20.82 -7.13 44.13
N ASN A 626 -20.84 -6.58 42.91
CA ASN A 626 -21.77 -7.02 41.88
C ASN A 626 -21.03 -7.26 40.59
N ASN A 627 -21.28 -8.44 39.98
CA ASN A 627 -20.80 -8.84 38.68
C ASN A 627 -21.95 -9.19 37.80
N SER A 628 -22.04 -8.64 36.59
CA SER A 628 -23.12 -8.93 35.68
C SER A 628 -22.66 -8.96 34.22
N ARG A 629 -23.25 -9.85 33.48
CA ARG A 629 -23.20 -9.90 32.02
C ARG A 629 -24.56 -9.53 31.46
N SER A 630 -24.57 -8.61 30.50
CA SER A 630 -25.79 -8.16 29.84
C SER A 630 -25.61 -7.98 28.36
N GLU A 631 -26.69 -8.06 27.63
CA GLU A 631 -26.77 -7.93 26.18
C GLU A 631 -27.86 -6.90 25.82
N ALA A 632 -27.46 -5.89 25.04
CA ALA A 632 -28.38 -4.96 24.40
C ALA A 632 -28.45 -5.29 22.91
N LYS A 633 -29.68 -5.57 22.41
CA LYS A 633 -29.89 -5.91 21.01
C LYS A 633 -29.76 -4.69 20.10
N ALA A 634 -29.43 -4.95 18.83
CA ALA A 634 -29.42 -3.97 17.77
C ALA A 634 -30.80 -3.26 17.65
N GLN A 635 -30.77 -1.93 17.53
CA GLN A 635 -31.99 -1.11 17.43
C GLN A 635 -31.83 0.00 16.39
N ASN A 636 -32.95 0.42 15.78
CA ASN A 636 -32.94 1.58 14.90
C ASN A 636 -32.65 2.84 15.74
N VAL A 637 -31.67 3.60 15.28
CA VAL A 637 -31.20 4.83 15.94
C VAL A 637 -31.47 6.07 15.08
N ALA A 638 -31.85 5.86 13.83
CA ALA A 638 -32.46 6.82 12.93
C ALA A 638 -33.46 6.09 12.03
N ALA A 639 -34.19 6.82 11.18
CA ALA A 639 -35.17 6.22 10.27
C ALA A 639 -34.52 5.18 9.33
N ASP A 640 -33.29 5.42 8.94
CA ASP A 640 -32.53 4.64 7.95
C ASP A 640 -31.26 4.00 8.51
N SER A 641 -31.04 4.04 9.83
CA SER A 641 -29.80 3.58 10.45
C SER A 641 -30.03 2.75 11.70
N ARG A 642 -29.18 1.75 11.92
CA ARG A 642 -29.29 0.81 13.02
C ARG A 642 -27.97 0.65 13.76
N SER A 643 -28.00 0.62 15.12
CA SER A 643 -26.85 0.23 15.93
C SER A 643 -26.62 -1.28 15.90
N SER A 644 -25.38 -1.71 16.14
CA SER A 644 -25.03 -3.13 16.20
C SER A 644 -25.62 -3.86 17.42
N GLY A 645 -25.98 -3.13 18.49
CA GLY A 645 -26.11 -3.71 19.82
C GLY A 645 -24.75 -3.98 20.46
N PHE A 646 -24.74 -4.53 21.68
CA PHE A 646 -23.50 -4.81 22.40
C PHE A 646 -23.74 -5.81 23.55
N GLU A 647 -22.66 -6.49 23.93
CA GLU A 647 -22.53 -7.17 25.23
C GLU A 647 -21.78 -6.26 26.21
N ILE A 648 -22.12 -6.32 27.49
CA ILE A 648 -21.48 -5.57 28.54
C ILE A 648 -21.22 -6.46 29.76
N ASP A 649 -19.95 -6.63 30.10
CA ASP A 649 -19.48 -7.29 31.31
C ASP A 649 -19.11 -6.24 32.35
N SER A 650 -19.85 -6.17 33.44
CA SER A 650 -19.66 -5.16 34.48
C SER A 650 -19.27 -5.74 35.82
N HIS A 651 -18.39 -5.02 36.50
CA HIS A 651 -17.99 -5.33 37.85
C HIS A 651 -18.03 -4.07 38.71
N SER A 652 -18.67 -4.14 39.87
CA SER A 652 -18.72 -2.99 40.79
C SER A 652 -18.46 -3.38 42.24
N VAL A 653 -17.80 -2.50 42.96
CA VAL A 653 -17.60 -2.60 44.42
C VAL A 653 -18.08 -1.31 45.05
N GLN A 654 -18.84 -1.44 46.13
CA GLN A 654 -19.32 -0.33 46.92
C GLN A 654 -19.04 -0.59 48.40
N ILE A 655 -18.68 0.43 49.12
CA ILE A 655 -18.45 0.39 50.57
C ILE A 655 -19.22 1.55 51.19
N GLY A 656 -19.98 1.27 52.22
CA GLY A 656 -20.75 2.31 52.87
C GLY A 656 -20.93 2.07 54.40
N ALA A 657 -21.42 3.09 55.05
CA ALA A 657 -21.75 3.06 56.46
C ALA A 657 -23.08 3.80 56.71
N ASP A 658 -23.79 3.35 57.69
CA ASP A 658 -25.03 4.04 58.15
C ASP A 658 -25.21 3.96 59.66
N ARG A 659 -26.03 4.88 60.14
CA ARG A 659 -26.43 4.99 61.56
C ARG A 659 -27.94 5.16 61.69
N ALA A 660 -28.52 4.47 62.65
CA ALA A 660 -29.89 4.73 63.09
C ALA A 660 -29.95 6.09 63.76
N ILE A 661 -30.87 6.94 63.33
CA ILE A 661 -31.16 8.23 63.95
C ILE A 661 -32.24 8.06 64.98
N ASN A 662 -33.19 7.16 64.70
CA ASN A 662 -34.20 6.70 65.61
C ASN A 662 -34.69 5.29 65.16
N ASP A 663 -35.68 4.73 65.82
CA ASP A 663 -36.20 3.35 65.57
C ASP A 663 -36.75 3.16 64.16
N SER A 664 -37.09 4.23 63.47
CA SER A 664 -37.68 4.17 62.10
C SER A 664 -36.79 4.73 61.01
N LEU A 665 -35.77 5.53 61.32
CA LEU A 665 -34.94 6.24 60.33
C LEU A 665 -33.46 5.89 60.45
N ARG A 666 -32.89 5.50 59.36
CA ARG A 666 -31.47 5.24 59.21
C ARG A 666 -30.88 6.09 58.07
N LEU A 667 -29.80 6.80 58.34
CA LEU A 667 -29.06 7.60 57.33
C LEU A 667 -27.67 7.00 57.11
N GLY A 668 -27.25 7.03 55.84
CA GLY A 668 -25.93 6.50 55.48
C GLY A 668 -25.36 7.11 54.21
N GLY A 669 -24.10 6.78 53.99
CA GLY A 669 -23.39 7.18 52.79
C GLY A 669 -22.49 6.04 52.27
N PHE A 670 -22.08 6.14 51.04
CA PHE A 670 -21.25 5.14 50.41
C PHE A 670 -20.36 5.73 49.34
N VAL A 671 -19.26 5.05 49.04
CA VAL A 671 -18.41 5.27 47.89
C VAL A 671 -18.35 3.99 47.07
N GLY A 672 -18.12 4.11 45.77
CA GLY A 672 -18.07 2.98 44.90
C GLY A 672 -17.22 3.18 43.66
N THR A 673 -16.83 2.08 43.09
CA THR A 673 -16.18 2.05 41.77
C THR A 673 -16.75 0.94 40.94
N SER A 674 -16.86 1.19 39.63
CA SER A 674 -17.23 0.15 38.67
C SER A 674 -16.43 0.26 37.37
N ARG A 675 -16.33 -0.88 36.71
CA ARG A 675 -15.77 -1.01 35.37
C ARG A 675 -16.72 -1.87 34.55
N ALA A 676 -16.78 -1.57 33.26
CA ALA A 676 -17.46 -2.40 32.32
C ALA A 676 -16.68 -2.46 31.01
N ASP A 677 -16.53 -3.65 30.47
CA ASP A 677 -16.07 -3.89 29.14
C ASP A 677 -17.30 -4.06 28.24
N VAL A 678 -17.32 -3.37 27.11
CA VAL A 678 -18.45 -3.31 26.18
C VAL A 678 -17.97 -3.81 24.84
N ASP A 679 -18.49 -4.96 24.40
CA ASP A 679 -18.19 -5.56 23.11
C ASP A 679 -19.33 -5.25 22.15
N PHE A 680 -19.05 -4.44 21.11
CA PHE A 680 -20.06 -4.12 20.10
C PHE A 680 -20.23 -5.30 19.15
N ASN A 681 -21.49 -5.68 18.89
CA ASN A 681 -21.77 -6.86 18.06
C ASN A 681 -21.26 -6.67 16.63
N GLY A 682 -20.78 -7.75 16.02
CA GLY A 682 -20.15 -7.71 14.70
C GLY A 682 -18.76 -7.08 14.74
N GLU A 683 -18.37 -6.39 13.68
CA GLU A 683 -17.02 -5.84 13.48
C GLU A 683 -16.86 -4.39 13.98
N TYR A 684 -17.54 -4.04 15.08
CA TYR A 684 -17.56 -2.68 15.59
C TYR A 684 -16.60 -2.44 16.77
N GLY A 685 -15.77 -3.44 17.08
CA GLY A 685 -14.73 -3.29 18.10
C GLY A 685 -15.27 -3.28 19.52
N LYS A 686 -14.55 -2.61 20.44
CA LYS A 686 -14.81 -2.63 21.87
C LYS A 686 -14.76 -1.23 22.49
N GLY A 687 -15.54 -1.08 23.57
CA GLY A 687 -15.50 0.09 24.41
C GLY A 687 -15.29 -0.27 25.89
N LYS A 688 -14.91 0.71 26.71
CA LYS A 688 -14.74 0.52 28.15
C LYS A 688 -15.40 1.66 28.91
N LEU A 689 -16.11 1.32 29.99
CA LEU A 689 -16.66 2.28 30.95
C LEU A 689 -16.00 2.10 32.32
N ARG A 690 -15.73 3.19 32.98
CA ARG A 690 -15.31 3.22 34.38
C ARG A 690 -16.11 4.26 35.12
N SER A 691 -16.50 3.97 36.38
CA SER A 691 -17.23 4.90 37.23
C SER A 691 -16.58 4.98 38.60
N GLN A 692 -16.67 6.17 39.18
CA GLN A 692 -16.39 6.44 40.59
C GLN A 692 -17.62 7.15 41.14
N ALA A 693 -18.14 6.67 42.28
CA ALA A 693 -19.41 7.10 42.82
C ALA A 693 -19.28 7.52 44.29
N VAL A 694 -20.08 8.50 44.66
CA VAL A 694 -20.37 8.84 46.03
C VAL A 694 -21.87 8.98 46.16
N GLY A 695 -22.46 8.44 47.23
CA GLY A 695 -23.90 8.46 47.43
C GLY A 695 -24.31 8.59 48.90
N LEU A 696 -25.49 9.13 49.09
CA LEU A 696 -26.17 9.19 50.36
C LEU A 696 -27.47 8.43 50.27
N TYR A 697 -27.93 7.92 51.43
CA TYR A 697 -29.24 7.25 51.46
C TYR A 697 -29.92 7.47 52.82
N ALA A 698 -31.24 7.39 52.75
CA ALA A 698 -32.14 7.44 53.88
C ALA A 698 -33.14 6.29 53.80
N THR A 699 -33.15 5.43 54.82
CA THR A 699 -34.08 4.32 54.92
C THR A 699 -35.00 4.57 56.09
N PHE A 700 -36.29 4.61 55.80
CA PHE A 700 -37.37 4.61 56.77
C PHE A 700 -37.97 3.20 56.88
N ALA A 701 -38.23 2.71 58.10
CA ALA A 701 -38.91 1.41 58.30
C ALA A 701 -39.72 1.49 59.60
N ASN A 702 -40.92 0.90 59.59
CA ASN A 702 -41.79 0.88 60.78
C ASN A 702 -42.10 -0.54 61.26
N GLU A 703 -42.73 -0.67 62.41
CA GLU A 703 -43.08 -1.96 63.00
C GLU A 703 -44.17 -2.74 62.21
N GLN A 704 -44.98 -2.03 61.37
CA GLN A 704 -45.98 -2.66 60.51
C GLN A 704 -45.42 -3.28 59.27
N GLY A 705 -44.08 -3.26 59.12
CA GLY A 705 -43.35 -3.87 57.99
C GLY A 705 -43.20 -2.98 56.74
N TRP A 706 -43.68 -1.74 56.79
CA TRP A 706 -43.44 -0.79 55.71
C TRP A 706 -41.99 -0.29 55.76
N TYR A 707 -41.43 -0.12 54.55
CA TYR A 707 -40.16 0.61 54.38
C TYR A 707 -40.21 1.54 53.18
N LEU A 708 -39.43 2.59 53.26
CA LEU A 708 -39.12 3.54 52.19
C LEU A 708 -37.62 3.80 52.18
N ASP A 709 -36.97 3.48 51.05
CA ASP A 709 -35.54 3.66 50.87
C ASP A 709 -35.29 4.68 49.78
N ASN A 710 -34.58 5.76 50.11
CA ASN A 710 -34.23 6.83 49.17
C ASN A 710 -32.74 6.93 49.03
N ILE A 711 -32.26 7.07 47.76
CA ILE A 711 -30.86 7.13 47.44
C ILE A 711 -30.61 8.28 46.47
N ALA A 712 -29.59 9.07 46.78
CA ALA A 712 -29.03 10.10 45.91
C ALA A 712 -27.55 9.78 45.66
N LYS A 713 -27.16 9.69 44.38
CA LYS A 713 -25.82 9.26 43.97
C LYS A 713 -25.27 10.15 42.88
N TYR A 714 -24.04 10.55 43.02
CA TYR A 714 -23.25 11.20 42.00
C TYR A 714 -22.15 10.25 41.52
N GLU A 715 -21.97 10.19 40.20
CA GLU A 715 -20.96 9.35 39.55
C GLU A 715 -20.16 10.14 38.51
N ARG A 716 -18.85 9.91 38.50
CA ARG A 716 -17.94 10.35 37.44
C ARG A 716 -17.65 9.18 36.53
N LEU A 717 -18.16 9.24 35.29
CA LEU A 717 -18.00 8.22 34.30
C LEU A 717 -16.84 8.56 33.35
N THR A 718 -16.10 7.54 32.92
CA THR A 718 -15.11 7.64 31.85
C THR A 718 -15.41 6.57 30.82
N ALA A 719 -15.64 6.96 29.56
CA ALA A 719 -15.78 6.09 28.41
C ALA A 719 -14.51 6.14 27.57
N LYS A 720 -14.07 4.96 27.10
CA LYS A 720 -12.99 4.81 26.12
C LYS A 720 -13.48 3.95 24.96
N PHE A 721 -13.22 4.37 23.73
CA PHE A 721 -13.62 3.67 22.51
C PHE A 721 -12.77 4.17 21.34
N VAL A 722 -12.45 3.31 20.42
CA VAL A 722 -11.51 3.61 19.35
C VAL A 722 -10.28 4.31 19.97
N ASP A 723 -9.91 5.48 19.53
CA ASP A 723 -8.80 6.28 20.09
C ASP A 723 -9.29 7.43 20.99
N GLU A 724 -10.60 7.44 21.35
CA GLU A 724 -11.20 8.50 22.14
C GLU A 724 -11.37 8.15 23.62
N LYS A 725 -11.28 9.16 24.46
CA LYS A 725 -11.59 9.10 25.88
C LYS A 725 -12.47 10.27 26.28
N ARG A 726 -13.67 9.95 26.77
CA ARG A 726 -14.66 10.95 27.21
C ARG A 726 -14.97 10.80 28.69
N LYS A 727 -15.15 11.92 29.39
CA LYS A 727 -15.54 11.96 30.81
C LYS A 727 -16.91 12.58 30.95
N TYR A 728 -17.76 12.00 31.79
CA TYR A 728 -19.12 12.45 32.04
C TYR A 728 -19.39 12.53 33.55
N ASN A 729 -20.36 13.36 33.91
CA ASN A 729 -20.92 13.45 35.24
C ASN A 729 -22.33 12.91 35.20
N ALA A 730 -22.68 12.04 36.13
CA ALA A 730 -24.01 11.45 36.25
C ALA A 730 -24.55 11.65 37.67
N PHE A 731 -25.86 11.83 37.72
CA PHE A 731 -26.59 11.91 38.98
C PHE A 731 -27.77 10.94 38.93
N SER A 732 -28.01 10.22 40.04
CA SER A 732 -29.05 9.24 40.14
C SER A 732 -29.86 9.48 41.43
N LEU A 733 -31.19 9.44 41.30
CA LEU A 733 -32.12 9.41 42.42
C LEU A 733 -32.95 8.14 42.37
N SER A 734 -33.23 7.53 43.49
CA SER A 734 -34.11 6.37 43.58
C SER A 734 -34.93 6.42 44.87
N SER A 735 -36.16 6.00 44.76
CA SER A 735 -37.05 5.77 45.90
C SER A 735 -37.71 4.43 45.73
N GLU A 736 -37.62 3.58 46.73
CA GLU A 736 -38.29 2.29 46.81
C GLU A 736 -39.16 2.19 48.05
N ILE A 737 -40.41 1.75 47.82
CA ILE A 737 -41.34 1.45 48.90
C ILE A 737 -41.72 -0.03 48.86
N GLY A 738 -41.84 -0.66 50.03
CA GLY A 738 -42.34 -2.01 50.14
C GLY A 738 -42.97 -2.28 51.50
N LYS A 739 -43.71 -3.38 51.56
CA LYS A 739 -44.35 -3.85 52.80
C LYS A 739 -44.10 -5.33 52.99
N ARG A 740 -43.44 -5.66 54.09
CA ARG A 740 -43.24 -7.05 54.49
C ARG A 740 -44.45 -7.57 55.24
N PHE A 741 -45.02 -8.61 54.73
CA PHE A 741 -46.07 -9.39 55.41
C PHE A 741 -45.41 -10.65 55.99
N ALA A 742 -45.45 -10.79 57.31
CA ALA A 742 -45.02 -12.03 57.97
C ALA A 742 -46.12 -13.04 57.88
N LEU A 743 -45.78 -14.27 57.50
CA LEU A 743 -46.71 -15.40 57.43
C LEU A 743 -46.31 -16.48 58.41
N SER A 744 -47.15 -17.51 58.58
CA SER A 744 -46.86 -18.66 59.47
C SER A 744 -45.60 -19.39 59.05
N ASN A 745 -44.89 -20.00 60.00
CA ASN A 745 -43.68 -20.82 59.77
C ASN A 745 -42.49 -20.01 59.17
N ASP A 746 -42.32 -18.74 59.62
CA ASP A 746 -41.22 -17.84 59.20
C ASP A 746 -41.17 -17.50 57.72
N TRP A 747 -42.26 -17.68 57.00
CA TRP A 747 -42.43 -17.17 55.66
C TRP A 747 -42.70 -15.68 55.66
N SER A 748 -42.26 -14.98 54.61
CA SER A 748 -42.64 -13.60 54.37
C SER A 748 -42.85 -13.34 52.91
N ILE A 749 -43.75 -12.43 52.61
CA ILE A 749 -44.01 -11.90 51.23
C ILE A 749 -43.86 -10.40 51.32
N THR A 750 -43.06 -9.85 50.41
CA THR A 750 -42.76 -8.44 50.35
C THR A 750 -43.06 -7.89 48.97
N PRO A 751 -44.23 -7.36 48.67
CA PRO A 751 -44.46 -6.53 47.49
C PRO A 751 -43.64 -5.25 47.61
N GLN A 752 -43.03 -4.81 46.47
CA GLN A 752 -42.16 -3.67 46.41
C GLN A 752 -42.33 -2.91 45.10
N ALA A 753 -42.13 -1.60 45.14
CA ALA A 753 -42.15 -0.74 43.97
C ALA A 753 -41.03 0.31 44.08
N GLN A 754 -40.32 0.55 42.99
CA GLN A 754 -39.22 1.49 42.93
C GLN A 754 -39.36 2.42 41.73
N LEU A 755 -39.03 3.68 41.91
CA LEU A 755 -38.81 4.68 40.89
C LEU A 755 -37.36 5.15 40.93
N ALA A 756 -36.70 5.15 39.80
CA ALA A 756 -35.33 5.66 39.69
C ALA A 756 -35.21 6.63 38.51
N TYR A 757 -34.42 7.67 38.70
CA TYR A 757 -34.08 8.65 37.69
C TYR A 757 -32.56 8.79 37.62
N HIS A 758 -32.02 8.70 36.42
CA HIS A 758 -30.60 8.91 36.12
C HIS A 758 -30.46 10.00 35.09
N THR A 759 -29.47 10.86 35.28
CA THR A 759 -29.11 11.87 34.30
C THR A 759 -27.61 11.85 34.08
N VAL A 760 -27.19 11.87 32.81
CA VAL A 760 -25.77 11.95 32.38
C VAL A 760 -25.60 13.17 31.48
N ASN A 761 -24.66 14.03 31.81
CA ASN A 761 -24.43 15.22 31.00
C ASN A 761 -24.02 14.84 29.56
N GLY A 762 -24.32 15.71 28.61
CA GLY A 762 -23.88 15.59 27.22
C GLY A 762 -22.46 16.13 26.98
N LYS A 763 -22.01 16.06 25.76
CA LYS A 763 -20.85 16.74 25.18
C LYS A 763 -21.32 17.63 24.04
N ALA A 764 -20.40 18.28 23.32
CA ALA A 764 -20.77 19.17 22.20
C ALA A 764 -21.59 18.46 21.11
N ASP A 765 -21.32 17.19 20.90
CA ASP A 765 -21.94 16.30 19.93
C ASP A 765 -23.00 15.33 20.54
N GLU A 766 -23.25 15.42 21.85
CA GLU A 766 -24.15 14.53 22.57
C GLU A 766 -25.12 15.33 23.45
N SER A 767 -26.40 15.02 23.34
CA SER A 767 -27.38 15.58 24.28
C SER A 767 -27.30 14.88 25.65
N ARG A 768 -27.86 15.54 26.65
CA ARG A 768 -28.02 14.96 27.99
C ARG A 768 -28.89 13.70 27.92
N LEU A 769 -28.42 12.60 28.51
CA LEU A 769 -29.20 11.37 28.66
C LEU A 769 -29.96 11.41 29.99
N ASN A 770 -31.26 11.33 29.94
CA ASN A 770 -32.13 11.17 31.11
C ASN A 770 -32.85 9.82 31.01
N LEU A 771 -32.77 9.04 32.04
CA LEU A 771 -33.32 7.71 32.11
C LEU A 771 -34.28 7.59 33.31
N PHE A 772 -35.50 7.18 33.08
CA PHE A 772 -36.47 6.91 34.10
C PHE A 772 -36.77 5.42 34.14
N THR A 773 -36.65 4.80 35.31
CA THR A 773 -36.92 3.38 35.56
C THR A 773 -37.98 3.19 36.62
N ALA A 774 -39.00 2.40 36.31
CA ALA A 774 -40.00 1.93 37.26
C ALA A 774 -39.83 0.42 37.42
N ARG A 775 -39.82 -0.05 38.66
CA ARG A 775 -39.77 -1.48 39.01
C ARG A 775 -40.91 -1.79 39.98
N ALA A 776 -41.61 -2.87 39.73
CA ALA A 776 -42.58 -3.44 40.65
C ALA A 776 -42.32 -4.96 40.77
N GLY A 777 -42.34 -5.48 41.98
CA GLY A 777 -42.01 -6.87 42.19
C GLY A 777 -42.52 -7.41 43.51
N VAL A 778 -42.30 -8.71 43.65
CA VAL A 778 -42.63 -9.44 44.88
C VAL A 778 -41.46 -10.33 45.26
N ARG A 779 -41.11 -10.27 46.54
CA ARG A 779 -40.10 -11.12 47.17
C ARG A 779 -40.77 -12.09 48.14
N VAL A 780 -40.44 -13.36 48.04
CA VAL A 780 -40.87 -14.41 48.96
C VAL A 780 -39.63 -14.95 49.65
N ALA A 781 -39.65 -15.00 50.98
CA ALA A 781 -38.52 -15.49 51.75
C ALA A 781 -38.97 -16.40 52.92
N LYS A 782 -38.08 -17.30 53.34
CA LYS A 782 -38.28 -18.17 54.48
C LYS A 782 -37.14 -18.11 55.46
N GLY A 783 -37.38 -17.80 56.73
CA GLY A 783 -36.39 -17.78 57.78
C GLY A 783 -36.12 -19.18 58.34
N PHE A 784 -34.89 -19.45 58.72
CA PHE A 784 -34.45 -20.62 59.46
C PHE A 784 -33.47 -20.19 60.56
N ALA A 785 -33.89 -20.36 61.81
CA ALA A 785 -33.00 -20.16 62.95
C ALA A 785 -32.12 -21.39 63.15
N LEU A 786 -30.80 -21.20 63.25
CA LEU A 786 -29.85 -22.26 63.52
C LEU A 786 -29.44 -22.28 65.02
N ASN A 787 -29.08 -23.46 65.52
CA ASN A 787 -28.75 -23.65 66.91
C ASN A 787 -27.50 -22.85 67.37
N ASN A 788 -26.70 -22.36 66.46
CA ASN A 788 -25.46 -21.59 66.69
C ASN A 788 -25.67 -20.06 66.68
N GLY A 789 -26.93 -19.60 66.72
CA GLY A 789 -27.29 -18.18 66.74
C GLY A 789 -27.26 -17.49 65.36
N TRP A 790 -27.08 -18.28 64.31
CA TRP A 790 -27.23 -17.79 62.93
C TRP A 790 -28.63 -18.00 62.43
N ASN A 791 -29.08 -17.05 61.59
CA ASN A 791 -30.33 -17.16 60.84
C ASN A 791 -30.01 -17.24 59.36
N LEU A 792 -30.64 -18.18 58.68
CA LEU A 792 -30.58 -18.30 57.20
C LEU A 792 -31.89 -17.87 56.63
N GLN A 793 -31.87 -17.12 55.52
CA GLN A 793 -33.05 -16.67 54.84
C GLN A 793 -32.88 -16.82 53.30
N PRO A 794 -33.21 -17.98 52.73
CA PRO A 794 -33.38 -18.09 51.30
C PRO A 794 -34.58 -17.27 50.84
N TYR A 795 -34.49 -16.72 49.62
CA TYR A 795 -35.58 -15.98 48.98
C TYR A 795 -35.59 -16.13 47.49
N ALA A 796 -36.76 -15.90 46.92
CA ALA A 796 -36.96 -15.72 45.50
C ALA A 796 -37.68 -14.39 45.26
N GLU A 797 -37.29 -13.73 44.16
CA GLU A 797 -37.85 -12.44 43.80
C GLU A 797 -38.17 -12.38 42.31
N VAL A 798 -39.34 -11.79 41.96
CA VAL A 798 -39.72 -11.51 40.58
C VAL A 798 -40.07 -10.03 40.46
N ASN A 799 -39.50 -9.39 39.47
CA ASN A 799 -39.70 -7.96 39.20
C ASN A 799 -40.10 -7.73 37.75
N ALA A 800 -41.07 -6.89 37.51
CA ALA A 800 -41.31 -6.25 36.21
C ALA A 800 -40.63 -4.88 36.22
N ILE A 801 -39.84 -4.61 35.17
CA ILE A 801 -39.05 -3.38 35.03
C ILE A 801 -39.47 -2.69 33.75
N ALA A 802 -39.86 -1.42 33.85
CA ALA A 802 -40.08 -0.53 32.70
C ALA A 802 -39.05 0.58 32.70
N GLU A 803 -38.44 0.85 31.55
CA GLU A 803 -37.45 1.88 31.40
C GLU A 803 -37.79 2.78 30.22
N LYS A 804 -37.66 4.09 30.43
CA LYS A 804 -37.84 5.09 29.37
C LYS A 804 -36.70 6.10 29.41
N ALA A 805 -36.00 6.27 28.27
CA ALA A 805 -35.07 7.36 28.09
C ALA A 805 -35.78 8.59 27.49
N ASN A 806 -35.24 9.80 27.75
CA ASN A 806 -35.52 10.92 26.88
C ASN A 806 -34.94 10.56 25.49
N LYS A 807 -35.42 11.15 24.41
CA LYS A 807 -34.85 11.00 23.07
C LYS A 807 -33.49 11.67 23.02
N ALA A 808 -32.55 11.17 23.82
CA ALA A 808 -31.17 11.63 23.80
C ALA A 808 -30.52 11.35 22.42
N LYS A 809 -29.72 12.28 21.94
CA LYS A 809 -29.17 12.23 20.60
C LYS A 809 -27.65 12.30 20.62
N VAL A 810 -27.05 11.60 19.71
CA VAL A 810 -25.64 11.71 19.35
C VAL A 810 -25.57 12.31 17.94
N ARG A 811 -24.81 13.39 17.78
CA ARG A 811 -24.58 14.04 16.50
C ARG A 811 -23.20 13.64 15.97
N VAL A 812 -23.14 13.17 14.75
CA VAL A 812 -21.90 12.94 14.03
C VAL A 812 -22.01 13.75 12.73
N ASN A 813 -21.22 14.80 12.65
CA ASN A 813 -21.29 15.80 11.59
C ASN A 813 -22.74 16.34 11.41
N GLN A 814 -23.37 16.16 10.26
CA GLN A 814 -24.75 16.60 9.98
C GLN A 814 -25.83 15.63 10.44
N TYR A 815 -25.47 14.40 10.80
CA TYR A 815 -26.44 13.37 11.16
C TYR A 815 -26.69 13.32 12.66
N GLN A 816 -27.92 12.95 13.03
CA GLN A 816 -28.33 12.76 14.41
C GLN A 816 -28.90 11.36 14.62
N PHE A 817 -28.42 10.68 15.64
CA PHE A 817 -28.79 9.33 16.02
C PHE A 817 -29.40 9.31 17.40
N ASP A 818 -30.52 8.63 17.56
CA ASP A 818 -31.18 8.45 18.86
C ASP A 818 -30.40 7.41 19.69
N VAL A 819 -30.35 7.63 21.00
CA VAL A 819 -29.84 6.63 21.95
C VAL A 819 -30.93 5.60 22.19
N ALA A 820 -30.58 4.31 21.97
CA ALA A 820 -31.54 3.23 22.11
C ALA A 820 -31.99 2.96 23.56
N GLU A 821 -33.19 2.44 23.75
CA GLU A 821 -33.79 2.13 25.04
C GLU A 821 -33.82 0.61 25.33
N ASN A 822 -33.66 0.22 26.61
CA ASN A 822 -33.72 -1.17 27.03
C ASN A 822 -35.15 -1.72 27.14
N LYS A 823 -36.15 -0.84 27.17
CA LYS A 823 -37.62 -1.12 27.25
C LYS A 823 -38.03 -2.00 28.45
N GLY A 824 -39.16 -2.61 28.35
CA GLY A 824 -39.73 -3.48 29.39
C GLY A 824 -39.00 -4.82 29.49
N ARG A 825 -38.79 -5.29 30.72
CA ARG A 825 -38.11 -6.54 31.01
C ARG A 825 -38.59 -7.16 32.32
N VAL A 826 -38.41 -8.45 32.50
CA VAL A 826 -38.71 -9.21 33.71
C VAL A 826 -37.40 -9.72 34.30
N GLN A 827 -37.21 -9.52 35.59
CA GLN A 827 -36.09 -10.02 36.36
C GLN A 827 -36.58 -11.10 37.37
N THR A 828 -35.83 -12.18 37.45
CA THR A 828 -36.02 -13.20 38.46
C THR A 828 -34.71 -13.37 39.23
N ALA A 829 -34.78 -13.39 40.54
CA ALA A 829 -33.64 -13.55 41.41
C ALA A 829 -33.86 -14.66 42.45
N LEU A 830 -32.79 -15.35 42.76
CA LEU A 830 -32.70 -16.27 43.90
C LEU A 830 -31.56 -15.82 44.79
N GLY A 831 -31.77 -15.78 46.08
CA GLY A 831 -30.78 -15.33 47.02
C GLY A 831 -30.85 -16.08 48.36
N LEU A 832 -29.75 -15.93 49.07
CA LEU A 832 -29.57 -16.43 50.44
C LEU A 832 -28.97 -15.32 51.30
N THR A 833 -29.59 -15.00 52.42
CA THR A 833 -29.02 -14.18 53.47
C THR A 833 -28.71 -15.04 54.67
N ALA A 834 -27.50 -14.89 55.25
CA ALA A 834 -27.09 -15.51 56.47
C ALA A 834 -26.67 -14.42 57.46
N GLY A 835 -27.11 -14.47 58.70
CA GLY A 835 -26.68 -13.44 59.67
C GLY A 835 -26.86 -13.89 61.11
N ASN A 836 -26.11 -13.21 61.97
CA ASN A 836 -26.23 -13.23 63.41
C ASN A 836 -26.40 -11.82 64.00
N SER A 837 -26.21 -11.61 65.27
CA SER A 837 -26.37 -10.30 65.88
C SER A 837 -25.44 -9.20 65.37
N ASN A 838 -24.28 -9.56 64.88
CA ASN A 838 -23.28 -8.59 64.38
C ASN A 838 -22.93 -8.70 62.89
N HIS A 839 -23.06 -9.89 62.29
CA HIS A 839 -22.66 -10.17 60.92
C HIS A 839 -23.84 -10.51 60.07
N ARG A 840 -23.83 -10.03 58.84
CA ARG A 840 -24.80 -10.40 57.82
C ARG A 840 -24.11 -10.56 56.45
N LEU A 841 -24.34 -11.68 55.81
CA LEU A 841 -23.86 -12.06 54.51
C LEU A 841 -25.04 -12.24 53.58
N GLY A 842 -24.94 -11.77 52.35
CA GLY A 842 -25.96 -12.00 51.31
C GLY A 842 -25.28 -12.40 50.01
N LEU A 843 -25.90 -13.37 49.37
CA LEU A 843 -25.56 -13.79 48.01
C LEU A 843 -26.86 -13.86 47.18
N GLU A 844 -26.85 -13.28 45.98
CA GLU A 844 -27.97 -13.31 45.06
C GLU A 844 -27.49 -13.56 43.64
N ALA A 845 -28.19 -14.40 42.93
CA ALA A 845 -28.06 -14.57 41.50
C ALA A 845 -29.38 -14.18 40.81
N SER A 846 -29.30 -13.40 39.76
CA SER A 846 -30.48 -12.97 39.01
C SER A 846 -30.27 -13.06 37.50
N ILE A 847 -31.38 -13.26 36.81
CA ILE A 847 -31.51 -13.23 35.36
C ILE A 847 -32.55 -12.20 34.94
N THR A 848 -32.34 -11.51 33.83
CA THR A 848 -33.31 -10.56 33.30
C THR A 848 -33.57 -10.85 31.84
N SER A 849 -34.80 -10.85 31.42
CA SER A 849 -35.23 -11.09 30.04
C SER A 849 -36.18 -10.00 29.55
N GLY A 850 -35.86 -9.45 28.38
CA GLY A 850 -36.68 -8.46 27.69
C GLY A 850 -36.47 -8.51 26.19
N SER A 851 -37.31 -7.80 25.44
CA SER A 851 -37.27 -7.82 23.97
C SER A 851 -36.02 -7.12 23.40
N LYS A 852 -35.49 -6.12 24.11
CA LYS A 852 -34.35 -5.29 23.67
C LYS A 852 -33.10 -5.42 24.56
N PHE A 853 -33.26 -6.03 25.73
CA PHE A 853 -32.20 -6.19 26.71
C PHE A 853 -32.35 -7.53 27.43
N LYS A 854 -31.23 -8.23 27.63
CA LYS A 854 -31.12 -9.46 28.41
C LYS A 854 -29.95 -9.32 29.38
N GLN A 855 -30.08 -9.95 30.54
CA GLN A 855 -28.99 -10.12 31.50
C GLN A 855 -29.00 -11.59 31.93
N PRO A 856 -28.25 -12.45 31.24
CA PRO A 856 -28.26 -13.89 31.49
C PRO A 856 -27.74 -14.25 32.87
N LEU A 857 -26.92 -13.36 33.47
CA LEU A 857 -26.42 -13.58 34.82
C LEU A 857 -26.03 -12.27 35.49
N SER A 858 -26.48 -12.10 36.71
CA SER A 858 -25.91 -11.14 37.67
C SER A 858 -25.71 -11.83 39.01
N VAL A 859 -24.54 -11.68 39.60
CA VAL A 859 -24.21 -12.22 40.91
C VAL A 859 -23.82 -11.07 41.82
N LEU A 860 -24.51 -10.99 42.92
CA LEU A 860 -24.31 -9.98 43.92
C LEU A 860 -23.92 -10.64 45.24
N ALA A 861 -22.85 -10.18 45.86
CA ALA A 861 -22.43 -10.55 47.20
C ALA A 861 -22.36 -9.31 48.07
N ASN A 862 -22.91 -9.39 49.28
CA ASN A 862 -22.79 -8.33 50.26
C ASN A 862 -22.36 -8.86 51.65
N TYR A 863 -21.66 -8.04 52.36
CA TYR A 863 -21.31 -8.26 53.75
C TYR A 863 -21.58 -6.99 54.55
N ARG A 864 -22.19 -7.16 55.73
CA ARG A 864 -22.49 -6.10 56.64
C ARG A 864 -22.04 -6.48 58.04
N TYR A 865 -21.35 -5.55 58.70
CA TYR A 865 -21.03 -5.62 60.11
C TYR A 865 -21.79 -4.54 60.87
N GLN A 866 -22.39 -4.90 62.00
CA GLN A 866 -23.26 -4.04 62.76
C GLN A 866 -22.90 -4.10 64.25
N TRP A 867 -22.94 -2.93 64.90
CA TRP A 867 -22.60 -2.80 66.35
C TRP A 867 -23.50 -1.82 67.09
#